data_f024727a6fe9345266fda243f9e033d8
#
_entry.id   f024727a6fe9345266fda243f9e033d8
#
_cell.length_a   1.000
_cell.length_b   1.000
_cell.length_c   1.000
_cell.angle_alpha   90.00
_cell.angle_beta   90.00
_cell.angle_gamma   90.00
#
_symmetry.space_group_name_H-M   'P 1'
#
loop_
_entity.id
_entity.type
_entity.pdbx_description
1 polymer ?
#
loop_
_entity_poly.entity_id
_entity_poly.type
_entity_poly.pdbx_seq_one_letter_code
_entity_poly.pdbx_strand_id
1 'polypeptide(L)'
;MNQELAIIHQMGFDDYFLIVWDLLRFGRSQGYYMGMGRGSAVGSLVAYALEITGIDPVEKNLIFERFLNLERYTMPDIDIDIPDVYRPEFIRYVRDRYGTMHTAQIVTYSTFGAKQAIRDVFKRYGVPEYELTNITRKISFRDTLTSAYEKNMSFRQIINSKLEYQKAFEIAKKIEGNPRQTSIHAAGVVMSDNDLTEHIPLKYGEDMYITQYDAHGVESNGLLKMDFLGLRNLTFVQRMKEAALDKYGVAIDIAKIDLEDTITLQLFAAGRTKGIFQFEQAGAINLLKRVQPVQFEEIVATTSLNRPGASDYIDNFVKRKHGQEKVEMLDSSLEDILAPTYGIMLYQEQVMQVAQRFAGFSLGKADILRRAMGKKDATEMHRIEAEFVTGALDLGHSEIKAKEVFAVMEKFAGYGFNRSHAYAYSALAFQLAYFKAHYPDIFFDIMLNYSSSDYITDALEFDFQVASLNINNIPYRDKFQDKQIYLGLKNIKGLPRDVAYWIIENRPFSNVEDFVLKLPTQYHKVQLLTPLVQIGLFDVFEKNRQKILQNLPNLFVFADELGSLFADTNYSWTEAENYTEAEKFELEKEIIGVGLSEHPLVKLAKAATQSFTLIQELVENTHATILVEILSIRVIRTKTGENMAFLQVSDTKIKTEVTVFPDTFKQFGKGLHEKGFYYLTGRIQKRENRLQMILNHLQEANTERFWIQVENHESDAEISAILQQFRGDIPVVIRYENERKTVAIPQYRVQKSDKLQEELKK
;
A
#
# COMPACT_ATOMS: atom_id res chain seq x y z
N MET A 1 2.64 39.35 9.33
CA MET A 1 2.49 39.92 7.97
C MET A 1 3.58 40.93 7.64
N ASN A 2 3.61 42.16 8.24
CA ASN A 2 4.61 43.17 7.87
C ASN A 2 6.07 42.72 8.05
N GLN A 3 6.36 41.95 9.09
CA GLN A 3 7.70 41.38 9.31
C GLN A 3 8.09 40.41 8.18
N GLU A 4 7.20 39.53 7.81
CA GLU A 4 7.46 38.56 6.71
C GLU A 4 7.63 39.26 5.37
N LEU A 5 6.76 40.25 5.05
CA LEU A 5 6.88 41.07 3.85
C LEU A 5 8.23 41.80 3.78
N ALA A 6 8.69 42.38 4.91
CA ALA A 6 9.98 43.03 4.97
C ALA A 6 11.13 42.08 4.70
N ILE A 7 11.08 40.85 5.21
CA ILE A 7 12.10 39.81 4.98
C ILE A 7 12.07 39.35 3.54
N ILE A 8 10.90 39.06 2.97
CA ILE A 8 10.73 38.65 1.57
C ILE A 8 11.31 39.71 0.63
N HIS A 9 10.96 41.00 0.87
CA HIS A 9 11.44 42.12 0.09
C HIS A 9 12.97 42.31 0.21
N GLN A 10 13.51 42.28 1.43
CA GLN A 10 14.94 42.41 1.67
C GLN A 10 15.75 41.28 1.02
N MET A 11 15.17 40.08 0.93
CA MET A 11 15.79 38.94 0.26
C MET A 11 15.58 38.93 -1.25
N GLY A 12 14.75 39.85 -1.83
CA GLY A 12 14.50 39.98 -3.27
C GLY A 12 13.59 38.89 -3.83
N PHE A 13 12.66 38.34 -3.04
CA PHE A 13 11.80 37.22 -3.46
C PHE A 13 10.34 37.59 -3.75
N ASP A 14 10.05 38.92 -3.86
CA ASP A 14 8.70 39.42 -4.15
C ASP A 14 8.13 38.78 -5.43
N ASP A 15 8.89 38.82 -6.53
CA ASP A 15 8.46 38.28 -7.82
C ASP A 15 8.28 36.78 -7.81
N TYR A 16 9.09 36.06 -7.03
CA TYR A 16 8.93 34.62 -6.86
C TYR A 16 7.57 34.27 -6.22
N PHE A 17 7.17 34.98 -5.16
CA PHE A 17 5.86 34.81 -4.54
C PHE A 17 4.72 35.16 -5.50
N LEU A 18 4.87 36.21 -6.31
CA LEU A 18 3.87 36.63 -7.29
C LEU A 18 3.71 35.61 -8.41
N ILE A 19 4.79 35.00 -8.89
CA ILE A 19 4.75 33.91 -9.89
C ILE A 19 4.01 32.70 -9.30
N VAL A 20 4.34 32.26 -8.09
CA VAL A 20 3.66 31.14 -7.43
C VAL A 20 2.17 31.42 -7.24
N TRP A 21 1.84 32.64 -6.80
CA TRP A 21 0.45 33.10 -6.66
C TRP A 21 -0.31 33.06 -7.99
N ASP A 22 0.29 33.58 -9.09
CA ASP A 22 -0.35 33.61 -10.41
C ASP A 22 -0.69 32.19 -10.90
N LEU A 23 0.24 31.24 -10.72
CA LEU A 23 0.05 29.85 -11.08
C LEU A 23 -1.09 29.19 -10.31
N LEU A 24 -1.12 29.38 -9.00
CA LEU A 24 -2.19 28.81 -8.15
C LEU A 24 -3.53 29.50 -8.42
N ARG A 25 -3.53 30.81 -8.68
CA ARG A 25 -4.71 31.56 -9.11
C ARG A 25 -5.26 31.04 -10.44
N PHE A 26 -4.38 30.72 -11.41
CA PHE A 26 -4.81 30.08 -12.65
C PHE A 26 -5.55 28.76 -12.35
N GLY A 27 -4.96 27.85 -11.59
CA GLY A 27 -5.61 26.60 -11.24
C GLY A 27 -6.98 26.79 -10.59
N ARG A 28 -7.09 27.70 -9.60
CA ARG A 28 -8.36 28.02 -8.96
C ARG A 28 -9.39 28.63 -9.92
N SER A 29 -8.96 29.48 -10.85
CA SER A 29 -9.85 30.09 -11.85
C SER A 29 -10.46 29.05 -12.80
N GLN A 30 -9.77 27.92 -13.00
CA GLN A 30 -10.29 26.76 -13.73
C GLN A 30 -11.16 25.83 -12.87
N GLY A 31 -11.35 26.13 -11.58
CA GLY A 31 -12.08 25.30 -10.62
C GLY A 31 -11.28 24.12 -10.05
N TYR A 32 -9.96 24.07 -10.25
CA TYR A 32 -9.12 22.98 -9.75
C TYR A 32 -8.85 23.12 -8.26
N TYR A 33 -8.87 22.00 -7.54
CA TYR A 33 -8.48 21.96 -6.14
C TYR A 33 -6.94 21.91 -6.00
N MET A 34 -6.38 22.99 -5.46
CA MET A 34 -4.92 23.20 -5.39
C MET A 34 -4.28 22.67 -4.08
N GLY A 35 -5.05 22.01 -3.23
CA GLY A 35 -4.55 21.47 -1.97
C GLY A 35 -4.25 22.52 -0.91
N MET A 36 -3.58 22.06 0.16
CA MET A 36 -3.26 22.88 1.34
C MET A 36 -1.81 23.43 1.32
N GLY A 37 -1.08 23.19 0.23
CA GLY A 37 0.35 23.49 0.14
C GLY A 37 1.22 22.39 0.75
N ARG A 38 2.52 22.60 0.76
CA ARG A 38 3.50 21.64 1.29
C ARG A 38 4.80 22.31 1.72
N GLY A 39 5.66 21.53 2.39
CA GLY A 39 6.99 22.00 2.77
C GLY A 39 6.97 23.06 3.85
N SER A 40 8.01 23.87 3.87
CA SER A 40 8.18 24.93 4.86
C SER A 40 7.38 26.21 4.54
N ALA A 41 6.95 26.39 3.28
CA ALA A 41 6.14 27.54 2.87
C ALA A 41 4.81 27.65 3.63
N VAL A 42 4.28 26.53 4.13
CA VAL A 42 3.06 26.48 4.97
C VAL A 42 3.24 27.25 6.30
N GLY A 43 4.48 27.53 6.72
CA GLY A 43 4.77 28.40 7.89
C GLY A 43 4.70 29.89 7.60
N SER A 44 4.38 30.34 6.37
CA SER A 44 4.31 31.75 5.98
C SER A 44 2.89 32.31 5.99
N LEU A 45 2.66 33.37 6.74
CA LEU A 45 1.39 34.11 6.73
C LEU A 45 1.17 34.86 5.41
N VAL A 46 2.24 35.30 4.75
CA VAL A 46 2.16 35.91 3.40
C VAL A 46 1.71 34.85 2.39
N ALA A 47 2.30 33.65 2.42
CA ALA A 47 1.87 32.55 1.56
C ALA A 47 0.40 32.16 1.80
N TYR A 48 -0.04 32.15 3.04
CA TYR A 48 -1.45 31.91 3.41
C TYR A 48 -2.36 33.02 2.87
N ALA A 49 -2.02 34.31 3.08
CA ALA A 49 -2.80 35.44 2.61
C ALA A 49 -2.89 35.53 1.08
N LEU A 50 -1.87 35.07 0.35
CA LEU A 50 -1.87 34.91 -1.10
C LEU A 50 -2.55 33.60 -1.56
N GLU A 51 -3.11 32.81 -0.62
CA GLU A 51 -3.70 31.50 -0.92
C GLU A 51 -2.71 30.52 -1.61
N ILE A 52 -1.42 30.70 -1.39
CA ILE A 52 -0.38 29.74 -1.81
C ILE A 52 -0.48 28.50 -0.96
N THR A 53 -0.81 28.66 0.32
CA THR A 53 -1.06 27.59 1.28
C THR A 53 -2.44 27.72 1.91
N GLY A 54 -3.00 26.62 2.40
CA GLY A 54 -4.36 26.59 2.96
C GLY A 54 -4.42 26.46 4.50
N ILE A 55 -3.27 26.48 5.18
CA ILE A 55 -3.18 26.38 6.64
C ILE A 55 -2.79 27.73 7.22
N ASP A 56 -3.55 28.22 8.22
CA ASP A 56 -3.19 29.41 8.95
C ASP A 56 -1.99 29.15 9.87
N PRO A 57 -0.81 29.72 9.56
CA PRO A 57 0.40 29.45 10.34
C PRO A 57 0.38 30.06 11.74
N VAL A 58 -0.42 31.14 11.96
CA VAL A 58 -0.52 31.79 13.26
C VAL A 58 -1.38 30.94 14.20
N GLU A 59 -2.54 30.48 13.73
CA GLU A 59 -3.42 29.59 14.49
C GLU A 59 -2.71 28.29 14.88
N LYS A 60 -1.90 27.74 13.98
CA LYS A 60 -1.23 26.45 14.18
C LYS A 60 0.20 26.56 14.72
N ASN A 61 0.63 27.75 15.15
CA ASN A 61 1.98 28.01 15.69
C ASN A 61 3.11 27.47 14.80
N LEU A 62 3.01 27.71 13.48
CA LEU A 62 4.06 27.36 12.52
C LEU A 62 5.08 28.49 12.41
N ILE A 63 6.33 28.17 12.05
CA ILE A 63 7.47 29.08 12.14
C ILE A 63 7.91 29.53 10.75
N PHE A 64 7.83 30.85 10.47
CA PHE A 64 8.25 31.46 9.21
C PHE A 64 9.77 31.35 8.98
N GLU A 65 10.58 31.52 10.01
CA GLU A 65 12.06 31.49 9.92
C GLU A 65 12.61 30.11 9.51
N ARG A 66 11.78 29.05 9.65
CA ARG A 66 12.07 27.73 9.08
C ARG A 66 12.01 27.73 7.55
N PHE A 67 11.19 28.61 6.98
CA PHE A 67 11.04 28.79 5.54
C PHE A 67 12.04 29.82 5.00
N LEU A 68 11.96 31.08 5.43
CA LEU A 68 12.87 32.17 5.06
C LEU A 68 13.53 32.79 6.28
N ASN A 69 14.82 33.10 6.16
CA ASN A 69 15.64 33.56 7.28
C ASN A 69 16.74 34.50 6.77
N LEU A 70 16.78 35.74 7.27
CA LEU A 70 17.80 36.74 6.92
C LEU A 70 19.23 36.34 7.32
N GLU A 71 19.38 35.56 8.40
CA GLU A 71 20.66 35.05 8.85
C GLU A 71 21.21 33.94 7.93
N ARG A 72 20.42 33.54 6.94
CA ARG A 72 20.74 32.51 5.97
C ARG A 72 20.12 32.85 4.61
N TYR A 73 20.94 33.35 3.72
CA TYR A 73 20.49 33.59 2.34
C TYR A 73 20.41 32.26 1.58
N THR A 74 19.19 31.76 1.34
CA THR A 74 18.91 30.59 0.48
C THR A 74 17.65 30.89 -0.32
N MET A 75 17.64 30.47 -1.58
CA MET A 75 16.48 30.54 -2.44
C MET A 75 15.28 29.87 -1.76
N PRO A 76 14.08 30.47 -1.73
CA PRO A 76 12.87 29.79 -1.29
C PRO A 76 12.53 28.63 -2.22
N ASP A 77 12.02 27.57 -1.66
CA ASP A 77 11.55 26.40 -2.40
C ASP A 77 10.07 26.19 -2.07
N ILE A 78 9.20 26.72 -2.93
CA ILE A 78 7.74 26.53 -2.84
C ILE A 78 7.36 25.49 -3.88
N ASP A 79 7.25 24.27 -3.45
CA ASP A 79 6.68 23.20 -4.27
C ASP A 79 5.19 23.45 -4.52
N ILE A 80 4.74 23.31 -5.75
CA ILE A 80 3.34 23.49 -6.15
C ILE A 80 2.74 22.12 -6.42
N ASP A 81 1.84 21.68 -5.53
CA ASP A 81 1.03 20.49 -5.73
C ASP A 81 -0.16 20.83 -6.64
N ILE A 82 -0.33 20.07 -7.71
CA ILE A 82 -1.42 20.22 -8.67
C ILE A 82 -2.11 18.86 -8.90
N PRO A 83 -3.41 18.82 -9.22
CA PRO A 83 -4.05 17.58 -9.63
C PRO A 83 -3.34 17.00 -10.87
N ASP A 84 -2.92 15.75 -10.80
CA ASP A 84 -2.05 15.13 -11.80
C ASP A 84 -2.62 15.16 -13.22
N VAL A 85 -3.94 15.06 -13.36
CA VAL A 85 -4.65 15.09 -14.66
C VAL A 85 -4.58 16.44 -15.36
N TYR A 86 -4.39 17.54 -14.62
CA TYR A 86 -4.35 18.91 -15.17
C TYR A 86 -2.92 19.44 -15.35
N ARG A 87 -1.89 18.68 -14.97
CA ARG A 87 -0.49 19.09 -15.10
C ARG A 87 -0.13 19.57 -16.53
N PRO A 88 -0.57 18.92 -17.63
CA PRO A 88 -0.30 19.41 -18.97
C PRO A 88 -0.84 20.81 -19.24
N GLU A 89 -1.98 21.17 -18.64
CA GLU A 89 -2.58 22.51 -18.78
C GLU A 89 -1.76 23.58 -18.08
N PHE A 90 -1.22 23.27 -16.89
CA PHE A 90 -0.28 24.16 -16.21
C PHE A 90 1.00 24.39 -17.02
N ILE A 91 1.55 23.34 -17.62
CA ILE A 91 2.74 23.47 -18.49
C ILE A 91 2.46 24.39 -19.67
N ARG A 92 1.31 24.25 -20.33
CA ARG A 92 0.90 25.15 -21.42
C ARG A 92 0.67 26.56 -20.92
N TYR A 93 -0.01 26.77 -19.78
CA TYR A 93 -0.22 28.09 -19.19
C TYR A 93 1.12 28.78 -18.90
N VAL A 94 2.09 28.10 -18.31
CA VAL A 94 3.42 28.66 -18.02
C VAL A 94 4.12 29.09 -19.30
N ARG A 95 4.13 28.25 -20.33
CA ARG A 95 4.72 28.59 -21.63
C ARG A 95 4.07 29.84 -22.27
N ASP A 96 2.75 29.87 -22.29
CA ASP A 96 1.99 30.91 -22.98
C ASP A 96 2.01 32.23 -22.19
N ARG A 97 2.07 32.18 -20.87
CA ARG A 97 2.08 33.34 -19.97
C ARG A 97 3.46 33.98 -19.87
N TYR A 98 4.50 33.17 -19.72
CA TYR A 98 5.86 33.65 -19.45
C TYR A 98 6.79 33.63 -20.69
N GLY A 99 6.37 32.98 -21.75
CA GLY A 99 7.08 32.97 -23.04
C GLY A 99 7.81 31.66 -23.35
N THR A 100 7.75 31.28 -24.63
CA THR A 100 8.27 29.99 -25.10
C THR A 100 9.80 29.86 -24.94
N MET A 101 10.55 30.95 -25.08
CA MET A 101 12.01 30.95 -24.93
C MET A 101 12.47 31.21 -23.49
N HIS A 102 11.55 31.59 -22.63
CA HIS A 102 11.80 31.92 -21.23
C HIS A 102 11.45 30.76 -20.28
N THR A 103 10.87 29.65 -20.79
CA THR A 103 10.43 28.52 -20.00
C THR A 103 10.82 27.20 -20.63
N ALA A 104 11.27 26.25 -19.85
CA ALA A 104 11.58 24.89 -20.31
C ALA A 104 11.35 23.84 -19.23
N GLN A 105 10.97 22.63 -19.64
CA GLN A 105 10.97 21.47 -18.74
C GLN A 105 12.40 20.97 -18.52
N ILE A 106 12.71 20.49 -17.34
CA ILE A 106 14.05 20.01 -16.99
C ILE A 106 14.22 18.56 -17.47
N VAL A 107 15.37 18.26 -18.06
CA VAL A 107 15.76 16.89 -18.42
C VAL A 107 16.19 16.10 -17.18
N THR A 108 15.98 14.80 -17.20
CA THR A 108 16.62 13.87 -16.27
C THR A 108 17.42 12.83 -17.02
N TYR A 109 18.55 12.42 -16.44
CA TYR A 109 19.40 11.35 -16.94
C TYR A 109 19.23 10.12 -16.06
N SER A 110 18.65 9.07 -16.59
CA SER A 110 18.70 7.78 -15.91
C SER A 110 20.05 7.11 -16.17
N THR A 111 20.64 6.52 -15.14
CA THR A 111 21.91 5.80 -15.23
C THR A 111 21.68 4.29 -15.28
N PHE A 112 22.69 3.54 -15.71
CA PHE A 112 22.71 2.09 -15.58
C PHE A 112 22.85 1.70 -14.12
N GLY A 113 21.75 1.36 -13.45
CA GLY A 113 21.82 0.71 -12.14
C GLY A 113 22.28 -0.73 -12.27
N ALA A 114 22.80 -1.33 -11.19
CA ALA A 114 23.40 -2.68 -11.17
C ALA A 114 22.54 -3.74 -11.89
N LYS A 115 21.25 -3.83 -11.60
CA LYS A 115 20.36 -4.82 -12.24
C LYS A 115 20.15 -4.54 -13.72
N GLN A 116 20.09 -3.25 -14.10
CA GLN A 116 19.87 -2.88 -15.50
C GLN A 116 21.14 -3.10 -16.34
N ALA A 117 22.31 -2.79 -15.79
CA ALA A 117 23.58 -3.06 -16.44
C ALA A 117 23.75 -4.57 -16.75
N ILE A 118 23.42 -5.44 -15.78
CA ILE A 118 23.41 -6.89 -16.01
C ILE A 118 22.42 -7.25 -17.13
N ARG A 119 21.17 -6.78 -17.07
CA ARG A 119 20.16 -7.12 -18.08
C ARG A 119 20.57 -6.72 -19.47
N ASP A 120 21.01 -5.47 -19.66
CA ASP A 120 21.31 -4.93 -20.98
C ASP A 120 22.57 -5.60 -21.60
N VAL A 121 23.62 -5.82 -20.80
CA VAL A 121 24.85 -6.47 -21.27
C VAL A 121 24.64 -7.97 -21.50
N PHE A 122 24.11 -8.71 -20.51
CA PHE A 122 23.95 -10.16 -20.62
C PHE A 122 22.96 -10.57 -21.72
N LYS A 123 21.93 -9.74 -21.96
CA LYS A 123 21.03 -9.93 -23.11
C LYS A 123 21.78 -9.89 -24.45
N ARG A 124 22.80 -9.03 -24.58
CA ARG A 124 23.68 -8.98 -25.77
C ARG A 124 24.58 -10.22 -25.92
N TYR A 125 24.86 -10.89 -24.81
CA TYR A 125 25.55 -12.19 -24.79
C TYR A 125 24.58 -13.37 -24.98
N GLY A 126 23.31 -13.14 -25.35
CA GLY A 126 22.34 -14.20 -25.64
C GLY A 126 21.78 -14.90 -24.41
N VAL A 127 21.94 -14.33 -23.21
CA VAL A 127 21.39 -14.91 -21.96
C VAL A 127 19.87 -14.80 -21.94
N PRO A 128 19.13 -15.92 -21.77
CA PRO A 128 17.68 -15.93 -21.76
C PRO A 128 17.08 -15.13 -20.60
N GLU A 129 15.87 -14.60 -20.76
CA GLU A 129 15.21 -13.73 -19.77
C GLU A 129 14.99 -14.41 -18.40
N TYR A 130 14.73 -15.72 -18.38
CA TYR A 130 14.58 -16.45 -17.12
C TYR A 130 15.89 -16.53 -16.33
N GLU A 131 17.05 -16.69 -17.01
CA GLU A 131 18.38 -16.64 -16.38
C GLU A 131 18.69 -15.23 -15.90
N LEU A 132 18.42 -14.19 -16.71
CA LEU A 132 18.57 -12.78 -16.33
C LEU A 132 17.78 -12.45 -15.06
N THR A 133 16.55 -12.95 -14.98
CA THR A 133 15.72 -12.78 -13.80
C THR A 133 16.31 -13.46 -12.57
N ASN A 134 16.85 -14.66 -12.71
CA ASN A 134 17.53 -15.37 -11.62
C ASN A 134 18.78 -14.62 -11.14
N ILE A 135 19.62 -14.15 -12.06
CA ILE A 135 20.84 -13.40 -11.77
C ILE A 135 20.49 -12.09 -11.05
N THR A 136 19.57 -11.31 -11.59
CA THR A 136 19.22 -9.98 -11.03
C THR A 136 18.49 -10.05 -9.69
N ARG A 137 17.79 -11.15 -9.38
CA ARG A 137 17.20 -11.37 -8.03
C ARG A 137 18.25 -11.48 -6.92
N LYS A 138 19.50 -11.84 -7.26
CA LYS A 138 20.62 -11.95 -6.30
C LYS A 138 21.25 -10.60 -5.96
N ILE A 139 20.89 -9.53 -6.67
CA ILE A 139 21.39 -8.16 -6.43
C ILE A 139 20.35 -7.43 -5.59
N SER A 140 20.74 -6.94 -4.41
CA SER A 140 19.88 -6.13 -3.55
C SER A 140 19.63 -4.74 -4.16
N PHE A 141 18.63 -4.03 -3.67
CA PHE A 141 18.24 -2.73 -4.24
C PHE A 141 19.34 -1.66 -4.12
N ARG A 142 20.15 -1.72 -3.05
CA ARG A 142 21.21 -0.75 -2.74
C ARG A 142 22.61 -1.20 -3.14
N ASP A 143 22.77 -2.40 -3.71
CA ASP A 143 24.07 -2.92 -4.08
C ASP A 143 24.53 -2.37 -5.42
N THR A 144 25.80 -2.01 -5.50
CA THR A 144 26.55 -1.92 -6.76
C THR A 144 26.92 -3.33 -7.22
N LEU A 145 27.29 -3.49 -8.49
CA LEU A 145 27.75 -4.79 -9.02
C LEU A 145 28.95 -5.34 -8.25
N THR A 146 29.88 -4.45 -7.89
CA THR A 146 31.04 -4.81 -7.08
C THR A 146 30.63 -5.30 -5.70
N SER A 147 29.77 -4.55 -4.99
CA SER A 147 29.33 -4.95 -3.65
C SER A 147 28.47 -6.22 -3.68
N ALA A 148 27.63 -6.40 -4.70
CA ALA A 148 26.86 -7.63 -4.87
C ALA A 148 27.75 -8.85 -5.10
N TYR A 149 28.81 -8.70 -5.90
CA TYR A 149 29.78 -9.78 -6.16
C TYR A 149 30.58 -10.15 -4.90
N GLU A 150 30.96 -9.16 -4.08
CA GLU A 150 31.68 -9.38 -2.82
C GLU A 150 30.81 -10.04 -1.75
N LYS A 151 29.58 -9.56 -1.58
CA LYS A 151 28.69 -9.97 -0.46
C LYS A 151 27.88 -11.24 -0.76
N ASN A 152 27.50 -11.49 -2.03
CA ASN A 152 26.59 -12.57 -2.38
C ASN A 152 27.33 -13.73 -3.06
N MET A 153 27.60 -14.80 -2.30
CA MET A 153 28.28 -15.99 -2.81
C MET A 153 27.54 -16.63 -4.00
N SER A 154 26.20 -16.72 -3.94
CA SER A 154 25.41 -17.31 -5.04
C SER A 154 25.50 -16.46 -6.31
N PHE A 155 25.51 -15.13 -6.21
CA PHE A 155 25.71 -14.25 -7.35
C PHE A 155 27.11 -14.46 -7.95
N ARG A 156 28.15 -14.48 -7.12
CA ARG A 156 29.54 -14.73 -7.54
C ARG A 156 29.71 -16.07 -8.24
N GLN A 157 29.10 -17.13 -7.70
CA GLN A 157 29.14 -18.46 -8.33
C GLN A 157 28.50 -18.46 -9.74
N ILE A 158 27.37 -17.78 -9.91
CA ILE A 158 26.72 -17.66 -11.22
C ILE A 158 27.63 -16.91 -12.20
N ILE A 159 28.19 -15.77 -11.80
CA ILE A 159 29.09 -15.01 -12.67
C ILE A 159 30.32 -15.82 -13.07
N ASN A 160 30.89 -16.59 -12.15
CA ASN A 160 32.09 -17.38 -12.40
C ASN A 160 31.80 -18.72 -13.12
N SER A 161 30.55 -19.09 -13.32
CA SER A 161 30.16 -20.37 -13.91
C SER A 161 30.50 -20.47 -15.39
N LYS A 162 30.58 -19.37 -16.12
CA LYS A 162 30.87 -19.31 -17.56
C LYS A 162 31.81 -18.14 -17.86
N LEU A 163 32.78 -18.36 -18.75
CA LEU A 163 33.73 -17.30 -19.18
C LEU A 163 32.99 -16.09 -19.81
N GLU A 164 31.92 -16.39 -20.54
CA GLU A 164 31.07 -15.33 -21.13
C GLU A 164 30.38 -14.46 -20.08
N TYR A 165 29.95 -15.04 -18.96
CA TYR A 165 29.35 -14.29 -17.85
C TYR A 165 30.38 -13.41 -17.16
N GLN A 166 31.62 -13.88 -16.98
CA GLN A 166 32.71 -13.07 -16.44
C GLN A 166 32.99 -11.87 -17.34
N LYS A 167 33.12 -12.10 -18.67
CA LYS A 167 33.32 -11.00 -19.62
C LYS A 167 32.18 -10.01 -19.64
N ALA A 168 30.94 -10.50 -19.67
CA ALA A 168 29.73 -9.68 -19.60
C ALA A 168 29.68 -8.86 -18.29
N PHE A 169 30.07 -9.47 -17.18
CA PHE A 169 30.08 -8.80 -15.88
C PHE A 169 31.12 -7.67 -15.80
N GLU A 170 32.31 -7.88 -16.36
CA GLU A 170 33.33 -6.81 -16.42
C GLU A 170 32.86 -5.63 -17.29
N ILE A 171 32.12 -5.88 -18.38
CA ILE A 171 31.51 -4.81 -19.16
C ILE A 171 30.40 -4.14 -18.37
N ALA A 172 29.52 -4.91 -17.69
CA ALA A 172 28.44 -4.38 -16.89
C ALA A 172 28.95 -3.43 -15.77
N LYS A 173 30.05 -3.80 -15.11
CA LYS A 173 30.71 -2.91 -14.12
C LYS A 173 31.21 -1.60 -14.72
N LYS A 174 31.72 -1.62 -15.95
CA LYS A 174 32.20 -0.41 -16.62
C LYS A 174 31.09 0.55 -17.03
N ILE A 175 29.91 0.04 -17.34
CA ILE A 175 28.77 0.88 -17.72
C ILE A 175 27.89 1.27 -16.54
N GLU A 176 28.00 0.57 -15.40
CA GLU A 176 27.26 0.92 -14.18
C GLU A 176 27.53 2.37 -13.80
N GLY A 177 26.46 3.15 -13.53
CA GLY A 177 26.54 4.56 -13.18
C GLY A 177 26.57 5.52 -14.38
N ASN A 178 26.91 5.05 -15.60
CA ASN A 178 26.92 5.90 -16.78
C ASN A 178 25.47 6.27 -17.22
N PRO A 179 25.27 7.43 -17.89
CA PRO A 179 23.98 7.79 -18.44
C PRO A 179 23.47 6.73 -19.42
N ARG A 180 22.19 6.37 -19.30
CA ARG A 180 21.53 5.37 -20.15
C ARG A 180 20.54 5.99 -21.12
N GLN A 181 19.65 6.82 -20.60
CA GLN A 181 18.63 7.51 -21.40
C GLN A 181 18.22 8.82 -20.74
N THR A 182 17.65 9.71 -21.53
CA THR A 182 17.04 10.95 -21.05
C THR A 182 15.54 10.79 -20.90
N SER A 183 14.97 11.46 -19.89
CA SER A 183 13.54 11.65 -19.72
C SER A 183 13.26 13.08 -19.27
N ILE A 184 12.00 13.45 -19.13
CA ILE A 184 11.59 14.74 -18.60
C ILE A 184 11.44 14.61 -17.08
N HIS A 185 11.93 15.60 -16.35
CA HIS A 185 11.74 15.68 -14.89
C HIS A 185 10.24 15.71 -14.55
N ALA A 186 9.85 14.91 -13.56
CA ALA A 186 8.43 14.74 -13.22
C ALA A 186 7.75 16.04 -12.78
N ALA A 187 8.50 16.99 -12.20
CA ALA A 187 7.99 18.23 -11.63
C ALA A 187 8.64 19.49 -12.21
N GLY A 188 9.96 19.49 -12.41
CA GLY A 188 10.77 20.66 -12.62
C GLY A 188 10.53 21.40 -13.95
N VAL A 189 10.28 22.69 -13.84
CA VAL A 189 10.23 23.67 -14.94
C VAL A 189 11.18 24.80 -14.58
N VAL A 190 12.02 25.21 -15.55
CA VAL A 190 12.90 26.38 -15.41
C VAL A 190 12.23 27.59 -16.00
N MET A 191 12.41 28.73 -15.35
CA MET A 191 11.91 30.04 -15.81
C MET A 191 13.04 31.08 -15.73
N SER A 192 13.05 32.03 -16.68
CA SER A 192 14.02 33.10 -16.75
C SER A 192 13.36 34.35 -17.35
N ASP A 193 13.81 35.50 -16.93
CA ASP A 193 13.47 36.81 -17.52
C ASP A 193 14.20 37.03 -18.87
N ASN A 194 15.35 36.37 -19.09
CA ASN A 194 16.10 36.35 -20.32
C ASN A 194 15.81 35.10 -21.16
N ASP A 195 16.18 35.15 -22.44
CA ASP A 195 16.13 33.97 -23.31
C ASP A 195 17.00 32.85 -22.72
N LEU A 196 16.39 31.69 -22.47
CA LEU A 196 17.09 30.56 -21.86
C LEU A 196 18.28 30.05 -22.67
N THR A 197 18.28 30.27 -23.99
CA THR A 197 19.41 29.88 -24.87
C THR A 197 20.68 30.67 -24.64
N GLU A 198 20.60 31.85 -23.99
CA GLU A 198 21.76 32.59 -23.53
C GLU A 198 22.48 31.93 -22.34
N HIS A 199 21.77 31.06 -21.60
CA HIS A 199 22.27 30.46 -20.40
C HIS A 199 22.52 28.95 -20.52
N ILE A 200 21.60 28.21 -21.18
CA ILE A 200 21.62 26.76 -21.27
C ILE A 200 21.16 26.25 -22.64
N PRO A 201 21.69 25.11 -23.11
CA PRO A 201 21.21 24.50 -24.35
C PRO A 201 19.83 23.90 -24.17
N LEU A 202 18.97 24.07 -25.17
CA LEU A 202 17.59 23.54 -25.20
C LEU A 202 17.41 22.50 -26.32
N LYS A 203 16.41 21.64 -26.19
CA LYS A 203 15.90 20.77 -27.25
C LYS A 203 14.37 20.89 -27.34
N TYR A 204 13.81 20.55 -28.51
CA TYR A 204 12.35 20.51 -28.67
C TYR A 204 11.70 19.47 -27.78
N GLY A 205 10.57 19.85 -27.20
CA GLY A 205 9.63 18.96 -26.46
C GLY A 205 8.24 19.10 -27.08
N GLU A 206 7.31 18.29 -26.63
CA GLU A 206 5.93 18.25 -27.13
C GLU A 206 5.16 19.54 -26.78
N ASP A 207 5.10 19.87 -25.49
CA ASP A 207 4.37 21.04 -24.97
C ASP A 207 5.27 22.27 -24.74
N MET A 208 6.56 22.06 -24.45
CA MET A 208 7.52 23.07 -24.04
C MET A 208 8.93 22.61 -24.40
N TYR A 209 9.89 23.54 -24.58
CA TYR A 209 11.30 23.18 -24.68
C TYR A 209 11.77 22.36 -23.46
N ILE A 210 12.82 21.58 -23.66
CA ILE A 210 13.44 20.74 -22.61
C ILE A 210 14.90 21.18 -22.50
N THR A 211 15.37 21.42 -21.28
CA THR A 211 16.78 21.71 -21.01
C THR A 211 17.68 20.53 -21.38
N GLN A 212 18.93 20.78 -21.73
CA GLN A 212 19.94 19.72 -21.86
C GLN A 212 20.83 19.61 -20.62
N TYR A 213 20.65 20.47 -19.62
CA TYR A 213 21.17 20.31 -18.27
C TYR A 213 20.11 19.74 -17.36
N ASP A 214 20.52 18.88 -16.42
CA ASP A 214 19.67 18.39 -15.35
C ASP A 214 19.39 19.48 -14.30
N ALA A 215 18.62 19.18 -13.26
CA ALA A 215 18.24 20.13 -12.23
C ALA A 215 19.45 20.80 -11.57
N HIS A 216 20.51 20.03 -11.29
CA HIS A 216 21.74 20.57 -10.69
C HIS A 216 22.46 21.54 -11.65
N GLY A 217 22.56 21.19 -12.92
CA GLY A 217 23.13 22.04 -13.94
C GLY A 217 22.33 23.33 -14.14
N VAL A 218 21.00 23.26 -14.10
CA VAL A 218 20.09 24.42 -14.17
C VAL A 218 20.34 25.38 -13.00
N GLU A 219 20.32 24.86 -11.76
CA GLU A 219 20.54 25.63 -10.54
C GLU A 219 21.95 26.23 -10.47
N SER A 220 22.97 25.49 -10.91
CA SER A 220 24.36 25.98 -10.98
C SER A 220 24.57 27.14 -11.95
N ASN A 221 23.68 27.29 -12.94
CA ASN A 221 23.67 28.43 -13.85
C ASN A 221 22.79 29.59 -13.34
N GLY A 222 22.33 29.55 -12.09
CA GLY A 222 21.56 30.63 -11.46
C GLY A 222 20.12 30.74 -11.93
N LEU A 223 19.58 29.73 -12.62
CA LEU A 223 18.22 29.76 -13.15
C LEU A 223 17.22 29.30 -12.10
N LEU A 224 16.02 29.88 -12.13
CA LEU A 224 14.94 29.58 -11.24
C LEU A 224 14.27 28.26 -11.63
N LYS A 225 14.31 27.28 -10.74
CA LYS A 225 13.55 26.02 -10.85
C LYS A 225 12.24 26.14 -10.08
N MET A 226 11.14 25.76 -10.73
CA MET A 226 9.82 25.64 -10.13
C MET A 226 9.36 24.19 -10.20
N ASP A 227 8.87 23.63 -9.10
CA ASP A 227 8.43 22.23 -9.06
C ASP A 227 6.89 22.13 -9.09
N PHE A 228 6.35 21.62 -10.23
CA PHE A 228 4.93 21.31 -10.42
C PHE A 228 4.67 19.82 -10.20
N LEU A 229 4.30 19.47 -9.01
CA LEU A 229 4.09 18.07 -8.63
C LEU A 229 2.66 17.63 -8.90
N GLY A 230 2.49 16.74 -9.86
CA GLY A 230 1.19 16.10 -10.12
C GLY A 230 0.85 15.13 -9.01
N LEU A 231 -0.10 15.49 -8.15
CA LEU A 231 -0.54 14.69 -7.02
C LEU A 231 -1.93 14.09 -7.27
N ARG A 232 -1.98 12.76 -7.46
CA ARG A 232 -3.23 12.03 -7.75
C ARG A 232 -4.29 12.20 -6.66
N ASN A 233 -3.87 12.35 -5.41
CA ASN A 233 -4.80 12.55 -4.29
C ASN A 233 -5.61 13.85 -4.41
N LEU A 234 -5.05 14.91 -5.00
CA LEU A 234 -5.81 16.14 -5.30
C LEU A 234 -6.89 15.87 -6.35
N THR A 235 -6.57 15.09 -7.39
CA THR A 235 -7.54 14.64 -8.39
C THR A 235 -8.67 13.83 -7.73
N PHE A 236 -8.36 12.98 -6.76
CA PHE A 236 -9.39 12.21 -6.05
C PHE A 236 -10.30 13.11 -5.23
N VAL A 237 -9.74 14.04 -4.43
CA VAL A 237 -10.52 15.00 -3.65
C VAL A 237 -11.41 15.85 -4.56
N GLN A 238 -10.87 16.35 -5.68
CA GLN A 238 -11.64 17.10 -6.67
C GLN A 238 -12.84 16.30 -7.18
N ARG A 239 -12.63 15.07 -7.61
CA ARG A 239 -13.70 14.18 -8.12
C ARG A 239 -14.71 13.82 -7.04
N MET A 240 -14.26 13.61 -5.81
CA MET A 240 -15.17 13.34 -4.68
C MET A 240 -16.06 14.55 -4.39
N LYS A 241 -15.51 15.76 -4.45
CA LYS A 241 -16.27 17.01 -4.31
C LYS A 241 -17.33 17.13 -5.43
N GLU A 242 -16.96 16.92 -6.67
CA GLU A 242 -17.86 16.95 -7.83
C GLU A 242 -18.96 15.88 -7.69
N ALA A 243 -18.60 14.64 -7.35
CA ALA A 243 -19.55 13.56 -7.15
C ALA A 243 -20.53 13.81 -5.97
N ALA A 244 -20.07 14.49 -4.91
CA ALA A 244 -20.95 14.86 -3.80
C ALA A 244 -22.02 15.90 -4.23
N LEU A 245 -21.63 16.86 -5.05
CA LEU A 245 -22.55 17.81 -5.63
C LEU A 245 -23.55 17.10 -6.58
N ASP A 246 -23.06 16.28 -7.48
CA ASP A 246 -23.89 15.61 -8.50
C ASP A 246 -24.88 14.61 -7.87
N LYS A 247 -24.43 13.83 -6.89
CA LYS A 247 -25.21 12.74 -6.31
C LYS A 247 -26.11 13.17 -5.17
N TYR A 248 -25.65 14.10 -4.33
CA TYR A 248 -26.34 14.51 -3.10
C TYR A 248 -26.80 15.97 -3.11
N GLY A 249 -26.41 16.76 -4.11
CA GLY A 249 -26.68 18.21 -4.16
C GLY A 249 -25.89 18.99 -3.09
N VAL A 250 -24.83 18.41 -2.51
CA VAL A 250 -24.05 19.00 -1.42
C VAL A 250 -22.77 19.62 -1.97
N ALA A 251 -22.68 20.94 -1.89
CA ALA A 251 -21.46 21.66 -2.22
C ALA A 251 -20.50 21.66 -1.02
N ILE A 252 -19.47 20.83 -1.07
CA ILE A 252 -18.47 20.72 0.00
C ILE A 252 -17.33 21.70 -0.27
N ASP A 253 -17.12 22.65 0.65
CA ASP A 253 -15.94 23.50 0.67
C ASP A 253 -14.79 22.73 1.38
N ILE A 254 -13.90 22.17 0.57
CA ILE A 254 -12.81 21.30 1.05
C ILE A 254 -11.90 22.04 2.05
N ALA A 255 -11.67 23.35 1.86
CA ALA A 255 -10.81 24.16 2.72
C ALA A 255 -11.42 24.40 4.11
N LYS A 256 -12.75 24.23 4.25
CA LYS A 256 -13.48 24.45 5.49
C LYS A 256 -13.89 23.15 6.20
N ILE A 257 -13.39 22.00 5.75
CA ILE A 257 -13.61 20.75 6.48
C ILE A 257 -12.99 20.90 7.87
N ASP A 258 -13.81 20.64 8.89
CA ASP A 258 -13.36 20.68 10.29
C ASP A 258 -12.37 19.53 10.52
N LEU A 259 -11.11 19.87 10.83
CA LEU A 259 -10.06 18.90 11.10
C LEU A 259 -10.25 18.16 12.45
N GLU A 260 -11.21 18.59 13.27
CA GLU A 260 -11.61 17.92 14.51
C GLU A 260 -12.92 17.10 14.34
N ASP A 261 -13.35 16.83 13.08
CA ASP A 261 -14.53 16.00 12.82
C ASP A 261 -14.39 14.62 13.45
N THR A 262 -15.28 14.35 14.42
CA THR A 262 -15.20 13.16 15.27
C THR A 262 -15.32 11.85 14.49
N ILE A 263 -16.15 11.79 13.45
CA ILE A 263 -16.38 10.59 12.65
C ILE A 263 -15.11 10.25 11.85
N THR A 264 -14.48 11.28 11.30
CA THR A 264 -13.21 11.15 10.57
C THR A 264 -12.07 10.75 11.51
N LEU A 265 -11.98 11.36 12.71
CA LEU A 265 -10.99 10.96 13.73
C LEU A 265 -11.16 9.50 14.16
N GLN A 266 -12.38 9.02 14.33
CA GLN A 266 -12.67 7.62 14.65
C GLN A 266 -12.21 6.67 13.53
N LEU A 267 -12.33 7.07 12.28
CA LEU A 267 -11.81 6.29 11.14
C LEU A 267 -10.29 6.12 11.21
N PHE A 268 -9.56 7.19 11.57
CA PHE A 268 -8.11 7.11 11.82
C PHE A 268 -7.79 6.24 13.03
N ALA A 269 -8.47 6.42 14.14
CA ALA A 269 -8.27 5.65 15.37
C ALA A 269 -8.51 4.14 15.15
N ALA A 270 -9.50 3.77 14.34
CA ALA A 270 -9.77 2.39 13.95
C ALA A 270 -8.75 1.83 12.94
N GLY A 271 -7.87 2.68 12.37
CA GLY A 271 -6.92 2.29 11.33
C GLY A 271 -7.58 1.89 10.02
N ARG A 272 -8.79 2.38 9.72
CA ARG A 272 -9.51 2.14 8.45
C ARG A 272 -9.03 3.07 7.33
N THR A 273 -7.71 3.26 7.25
CA THR A 273 -7.05 4.27 6.42
C THR A 273 -6.49 3.74 5.09
N LYS A 274 -6.96 2.60 4.60
CA LYS A 274 -6.65 2.15 3.25
C LYS A 274 -7.16 3.19 2.23
N GLY A 275 -6.29 3.58 1.29
CA GLY A 275 -6.58 4.63 0.31
C GLY A 275 -6.45 6.06 0.84
N ILE A 276 -6.09 6.22 2.10
CA ILE A 276 -5.81 7.55 2.68
C ILE A 276 -4.33 7.86 2.56
N PHE A 277 -4.04 8.94 1.86
CA PHE A 277 -2.69 9.41 1.58
C PHE A 277 -1.78 9.35 2.80
N GLN A 278 -0.59 8.77 2.66
CA GLN A 278 0.43 8.53 3.71
C GLN A 278 0.03 7.55 4.84
N PHE A 279 -1.25 7.21 5.02
CA PHE A 279 -1.72 6.37 6.12
C PHE A 279 -2.19 4.98 5.70
N GLU A 280 -2.00 4.60 4.44
CA GLU A 280 -2.46 3.33 3.88
C GLU A 280 -1.51 2.13 4.10
N GLN A 281 -0.25 2.39 4.45
CA GLN A 281 0.73 1.33 4.68
C GLN A 281 0.54 0.66 6.04
N ALA A 282 0.84 -0.64 6.13
CA ALA A 282 0.64 -1.42 7.35
C ALA A 282 1.30 -0.82 8.60
N GLY A 283 2.49 -0.21 8.46
CA GLY A 283 3.17 0.47 9.56
C GLY A 283 2.37 1.65 10.13
N ALA A 284 1.84 2.51 9.24
CA ALA A 284 1.02 3.64 9.61
C ALA A 284 -0.32 3.21 10.22
N ILE A 285 -0.99 2.22 9.61
CA ILE A 285 -2.24 1.64 10.13
C ILE A 285 -2.06 1.09 11.54
N ASN A 286 -0.99 0.31 11.78
CA ASN A 286 -0.70 -0.24 13.10
C ASN A 286 -0.37 0.86 14.13
N LEU A 287 0.34 1.91 13.70
CA LEU A 287 0.64 3.04 14.57
C LEU A 287 -0.63 3.79 14.96
N LEU A 288 -1.52 4.08 14.01
CA LEU A 288 -2.81 4.72 14.27
C LEU A 288 -3.67 3.93 15.26
N LYS A 289 -3.75 2.60 15.11
CA LYS A 289 -4.47 1.72 16.05
C LYS A 289 -3.90 1.75 17.47
N ARG A 290 -2.61 2.01 17.61
CA ARG A 290 -1.95 2.14 18.92
C ARG A 290 -2.11 3.54 19.52
N VAL A 291 -1.97 4.58 18.68
CA VAL A 291 -2.13 5.99 19.09
C VAL A 291 -3.59 6.29 19.39
N GLN A 292 -4.54 5.75 18.60
CA GLN A 292 -5.97 6.05 18.70
C GLN A 292 -6.23 7.56 18.74
N PRO A 293 -5.92 8.30 17.65
CA PRO A 293 -6.02 9.76 17.65
C PRO A 293 -7.44 10.23 17.95
N VAL A 294 -7.57 11.22 18.83
CA VAL A 294 -8.82 11.89 19.22
C VAL A 294 -8.84 13.36 18.81
N GLN A 295 -7.73 13.86 18.29
CA GLN A 295 -7.54 15.21 17.79
C GLN A 295 -6.58 15.20 16.60
N PHE A 296 -6.70 16.20 15.73
CA PHE A 296 -5.93 16.28 14.49
C PHE A 296 -4.42 16.35 14.73
N GLU A 297 -3.96 17.03 15.78
CA GLU A 297 -2.53 17.14 16.13
C GLU A 297 -1.86 15.77 16.32
N GLU A 298 -2.58 14.77 16.79
CA GLU A 298 -2.07 13.43 16.99
C GLU A 298 -1.91 12.67 15.65
N ILE A 299 -2.74 13.00 14.64
CA ILE A 299 -2.56 12.50 13.26
C ILE A 299 -1.28 13.12 12.68
N VAL A 300 -1.06 14.42 12.88
CA VAL A 300 0.17 15.11 12.47
C VAL A 300 1.41 14.48 13.12
N ALA A 301 1.34 14.19 14.42
CA ALA A 301 2.41 13.51 15.15
C ALA A 301 2.69 12.09 14.60
N THR A 302 1.64 11.36 14.24
CA THR A 302 1.77 10.00 13.65
C THR A 302 2.57 10.02 12.34
N THR A 303 2.44 11.05 11.52
CA THR A 303 3.21 11.23 10.28
C THR A 303 4.72 11.32 10.56
N SER A 304 5.11 11.96 11.64
CA SER A 304 6.50 12.11 12.07
C SER A 304 7.05 10.84 12.72
N LEU A 305 6.25 10.21 13.59
CA LEU A 305 6.62 8.98 14.32
C LEU A 305 6.85 7.78 13.39
N ASN A 306 6.16 7.74 12.24
CA ASN A 306 6.30 6.63 11.26
C ASN A 306 7.59 6.70 10.43
N ARG A 307 8.60 7.45 10.87
CA ARG A 307 9.89 7.60 10.16
C ARG A 307 11.03 6.99 10.93
N PRO A 308 12.09 6.51 10.22
CA PRO A 308 13.31 6.01 10.88
C PRO A 308 13.91 7.06 11.82
N GLY A 309 14.28 6.65 13.02
CA GLY A 309 14.80 7.51 14.08
C GLY A 309 13.72 7.97 15.06
N ALA A 310 12.61 8.56 14.59
CA ALA A 310 11.47 8.89 15.44
C ALA A 310 10.69 7.65 15.90
N SER A 311 10.76 6.57 15.14
CA SER A 311 10.11 5.28 15.46
C SER A 311 10.53 4.67 16.80
N ASP A 312 11.72 4.98 17.30
CA ASP A 312 12.21 4.52 18.58
C ASP A 312 11.40 5.06 19.77
N TYR A 313 10.69 6.15 19.57
CA TYR A 313 9.87 6.83 20.59
C TYR A 313 8.37 6.50 20.50
N ILE A 314 7.96 5.64 19.59
CA ILE A 314 6.54 5.26 19.44
C ILE A 314 5.98 4.69 20.73
N ASP A 315 6.71 3.81 21.41
CA ASP A 315 6.22 3.18 22.64
C ASP A 315 6.05 4.19 23.77
N ASN A 316 6.98 5.14 23.93
CA ASN A 316 6.86 6.21 24.92
C ASN A 316 5.67 7.13 24.59
N PHE A 317 5.54 7.56 23.32
CA PHE A 317 4.44 8.41 22.88
C PHE A 317 3.08 7.76 23.20
N VAL A 318 2.89 6.52 22.81
CA VAL A 318 1.65 5.77 23.04
C VAL A 318 1.37 5.60 24.54
N LYS A 319 2.36 5.16 25.33
CA LYS A 319 2.19 4.98 26.79
C LYS A 319 1.85 6.29 27.51
N ARG A 320 2.53 7.39 27.16
CA ARG A 320 2.30 8.71 27.76
C ARG A 320 0.94 9.24 27.40
N LYS A 321 0.52 9.14 26.13
CA LYS A 321 -0.82 9.49 25.69
C LYS A 321 -1.92 8.77 26.49
N HIS A 322 -1.74 7.46 26.71
CA HIS A 322 -2.72 6.63 27.43
C HIS A 322 -2.55 6.64 28.95
N GLY A 323 -1.70 7.53 29.50
CA GLY A 323 -1.48 7.63 30.93
C GLY A 323 -0.75 6.45 31.59
N GLN A 324 -0.14 5.57 30.78
CA GLN A 324 0.62 4.40 31.25
C GLN A 324 2.08 4.73 31.60
N GLU A 325 2.56 5.87 31.17
CA GLU A 325 3.89 6.42 31.50
C GLU A 325 3.72 7.90 31.81
N LYS A 326 4.39 8.37 32.90
CA LYS A 326 4.38 9.79 33.24
C LYS A 326 5.09 10.59 32.18
N VAL A 327 4.49 11.71 31.78
CA VAL A 327 5.14 12.67 30.88
C VAL A 327 6.25 13.38 31.66
N GLU A 328 7.48 13.14 31.29
CA GLU A 328 8.64 13.84 31.81
C GLU A 328 8.98 14.99 30.87
N MET A 329 8.92 16.20 31.37
CA MET A 329 9.34 17.39 30.65
C MET A 329 10.84 17.63 30.88
N LEU A 330 11.56 17.99 29.83
CA LEU A 330 12.96 18.35 29.90
C LEU A 330 13.20 19.49 30.89
N ASP A 331 12.33 20.49 30.86
CA ASP A 331 12.31 21.63 31.78
C ASP A 331 10.89 22.20 31.81
N SER A 332 10.48 22.81 32.94
CA SER A 332 9.14 23.39 33.07
C SER A 332 8.89 24.56 32.12
N SER A 333 9.94 25.31 31.73
CA SER A 333 9.84 26.40 30.75
C SER A 333 9.54 25.94 29.31
N LEU A 334 9.64 24.63 29.03
CA LEU A 334 9.43 24.01 27.73
C LEU A 334 8.11 23.25 27.62
N GLU A 335 7.26 23.31 28.65
CA GLU A 335 6.03 22.53 28.73
C GLU A 335 5.08 22.84 27.58
N ASP A 336 4.83 24.12 27.28
CA ASP A 336 3.95 24.56 26.18
C ASP A 336 4.44 24.12 24.79
N ILE A 337 5.76 23.95 24.61
CA ILE A 337 6.36 23.49 23.36
C ILE A 337 6.24 21.96 23.20
N LEU A 338 6.42 21.20 24.28
CA LEU A 338 6.54 19.75 24.24
C LEU A 338 5.26 19.02 24.68
N ALA A 339 4.31 19.68 25.34
CA ALA A 339 3.05 19.06 25.76
C ALA A 339 2.24 18.44 24.61
N PRO A 340 2.12 19.08 23.42
CA PRO A 340 1.39 18.50 22.29
C PRO A 340 1.97 17.18 21.79
N THR A 341 3.24 16.88 22.11
CA THR A 341 3.95 15.66 21.73
C THR A 341 4.36 14.82 22.95
N TYR A 342 3.65 14.98 24.06
CA TYR A 342 3.85 14.22 25.31
C TYR A 342 5.29 14.23 25.80
N GLY A 343 5.96 15.40 25.72
CA GLY A 343 7.34 15.61 26.18
C GLY A 343 8.41 15.08 25.21
N ILE A 344 8.04 14.66 24.02
CA ILE A 344 8.97 14.12 23.00
C ILE A 344 9.19 15.18 21.92
N MET A 345 10.43 15.49 21.58
CA MET A 345 10.73 16.31 20.40
C MET A 345 10.48 15.50 19.14
N LEU A 346 9.52 15.89 18.31
CA LEU A 346 9.20 15.25 17.02
C LEU A 346 9.49 16.17 15.85
N TYR A 347 9.41 17.48 16.06
CA TYR A 347 9.46 18.48 15.01
C TYR A 347 10.73 19.32 15.03
N GLN A 348 11.19 19.70 13.85
CA GLN A 348 12.31 20.63 13.69
C GLN A 348 12.01 21.98 14.34
N GLU A 349 10.77 22.41 14.26
CA GLU A 349 10.25 23.64 14.86
C GLU A 349 10.36 23.59 16.39
N GLN A 350 10.14 22.44 17.03
CA GLN A 350 10.34 22.31 18.48
C GLN A 350 11.79 22.51 18.89
N VAL A 351 12.74 22.00 18.09
CA VAL A 351 14.18 22.26 18.34
C VAL A 351 14.49 23.76 18.28
N MET A 352 13.90 24.48 17.31
CA MET A 352 14.08 25.93 17.18
C MET A 352 13.45 26.68 18.34
N GLN A 353 12.21 26.32 18.75
CA GLN A 353 11.51 26.92 19.87
C GLN A 353 12.21 26.68 21.21
N VAL A 354 12.78 25.48 21.41
CA VAL A 354 13.59 25.18 22.58
C VAL A 354 14.84 26.04 22.62
N ALA A 355 15.55 26.19 21.51
CA ALA A 355 16.74 27.06 21.44
C ALA A 355 16.39 28.53 21.74
N GLN A 356 15.26 29.00 21.22
CA GLN A 356 14.77 30.34 21.48
C GLN A 356 14.39 30.53 22.96
N ARG A 357 13.56 29.67 23.50
CA ARG A 357 13.02 29.78 24.86
C ARG A 357 14.08 29.57 25.94
N PHE A 358 14.95 28.57 25.74
CA PHE A 358 15.89 28.13 26.76
C PHE A 358 17.25 28.84 26.73
N ALA A 359 17.67 29.29 25.53
CA ALA A 359 18.99 29.94 25.36
C ALA A 359 18.93 31.34 24.73
N GLY A 360 17.72 31.90 24.51
CA GLY A 360 17.52 33.25 23.99
C GLY A 360 17.95 33.42 22.53
N PHE A 361 18.05 32.35 21.76
CA PHE A 361 18.38 32.43 20.33
C PHE A 361 17.27 33.13 19.55
N SER A 362 17.64 33.91 18.50
CA SER A 362 16.69 34.27 17.45
C SER A 362 16.23 33.00 16.74
N LEU A 363 15.02 32.99 16.18
CA LEU A 363 14.55 31.86 15.39
C LEU A 363 15.43 31.61 14.17
N GLY A 364 16.04 32.69 13.60
CA GLY A 364 17.03 32.58 12.54
C GLY A 364 18.27 31.79 12.95
N LYS A 365 18.86 32.14 14.09
CA LYS A 365 20.01 31.43 14.67
C LYS A 365 19.64 29.98 15.07
N ALA A 366 18.42 29.78 15.55
CA ALA A 366 17.93 28.44 15.89
C ALA A 366 17.78 27.53 14.66
N ASP A 367 17.43 28.08 13.47
CA ASP A 367 17.44 27.29 12.22
C ASP A 367 18.87 26.90 11.79
N ILE A 368 19.85 27.79 11.98
CA ILE A 368 21.25 27.47 11.73
C ILE A 368 21.73 26.34 12.64
N LEU A 369 21.44 26.42 13.97
CA LEU A 369 21.70 25.36 14.94
C LEU A 369 21.13 24.02 14.47
N ARG A 370 19.82 23.97 14.17
CA ARG A 370 19.13 22.77 13.72
C ARG A 370 19.80 22.14 12.48
N ARG A 371 20.26 22.96 11.53
CA ARG A 371 20.93 22.48 10.31
C ARG A 371 22.32 21.94 10.60
N ALA A 372 23.11 22.61 11.46
CA ALA A 372 24.42 22.15 11.89
C ALA A 372 24.33 20.77 12.55
N MET A 373 23.36 20.59 13.45
CA MET A 373 23.05 19.31 14.08
C MET A 373 22.69 18.23 13.04
N GLY A 374 21.87 18.55 12.05
CA GLY A 374 21.46 17.63 10.98
C GLY A 374 22.61 17.21 10.07
N LYS A 375 23.59 18.09 9.81
CA LYS A 375 24.79 17.81 9.00
C LYS A 375 25.90 17.11 9.77
N LYS A 376 25.83 17.09 11.11
CA LYS A 376 26.85 16.53 12.02
C LYS A 376 28.23 17.16 11.83
N ASP A 377 28.26 18.48 11.59
CA ASP A 377 29.49 19.25 11.53
C ASP A 377 30.03 19.49 12.95
N ALA A 378 31.04 18.72 13.33
CA ALA A 378 31.57 18.75 14.71
C ALA A 378 32.12 20.12 15.12
N THR A 379 32.76 20.86 14.22
CA THR A 379 33.36 22.16 14.53
C THR A 379 32.27 23.21 14.79
N GLU A 380 31.27 23.27 13.92
CA GLU A 380 30.16 24.20 14.07
C GLU A 380 29.30 23.81 15.28
N MET A 381 29.11 22.51 15.54
CA MET A 381 28.38 22.00 16.71
C MET A 381 29.02 22.48 18.05
N HIS A 382 30.32 22.35 18.22
CA HIS A 382 30.98 22.81 19.44
C HIS A 382 30.86 24.33 19.66
N ARG A 383 30.93 25.10 18.56
CA ARG A 383 30.76 26.55 18.64
C ARG A 383 29.34 26.91 19.10
N ILE A 384 28.33 26.32 18.47
CA ILE A 384 26.92 26.61 18.77
C ILE A 384 26.52 26.08 20.14
N GLU A 385 27.07 24.93 20.61
CA GLU A 385 26.86 24.42 21.96
C GLU A 385 27.36 25.42 23.02
N ALA A 386 28.56 25.97 22.84
CA ALA A 386 29.11 26.99 23.78
C ALA A 386 28.19 28.24 23.81
N GLU A 387 27.72 28.70 22.66
CA GLU A 387 26.81 29.83 22.60
C GLU A 387 25.43 29.52 23.23
N PHE A 388 24.91 28.31 23.05
CA PHE A 388 23.65 27.85 23.65
C PHE A 388 23.77 27.80 25.19
N VAL A 389 24.85 27.22 25.69
CA VAL A 389 25.11 27.15 27.15
C VAL A 389 25.26 28.55 27.73
N THR A 390 25.96 29.47 27.06
CA THR A 390 26.11 30.86 27.53
C THR A 390 24.75 31.55 27.59
N GLY A 391 23.95 31.47 26.53
CA GLY A 391 22.62 32.06 26.50
C GLY A 391 21.65 31.47 27.55
N ALA A 392 21.76 30.16 27.81
CA ALA A 392 20.97 29.53 28.87
C ALA A 392 21.39 30.01 30.29
N LEU A 393 22.70 30.22 30.55
CA LEU A 393 23.19 30.79 31.79
C LEU A 393 22.68 32.22 31.97
N ASP A 394 22.68 33.03 30.92
CA ASP A 394 22.18 34.42 30.96
C ASP A 394 20.68 34.49 31.30
N LEU A 395 19.92 33.45 30.94
CA LEU A 395 18.50 33.29 31.30
C LEU A 395 18.27 32.61 32.66
N GLY A 396 19.36 32.31 33.42
CA GLY A 396 19.28 31.78 34.77
C GLY A 396 19.22 30.25 34.89
N HIS A 397 19.42 29.53 33.79
CA HIS A 397 19.52 28.07 33.84
C HIS A 397 20.91 27.61 34.28
N SER A 398 21.02 26.41 34.87
CA SER A 398 22.32 25.84 35.22
C SER A 398 23.06 25.29 34.00
N GLU A 399 24.41 25.30 34.03
CA GLU A 399 25.23 24.72 32.98
C GLU A 399 24.95 23.24 32.74
N ILE A 400 24.70 22.48 33.82
CA ILE A 400 24.37 21.06 33.75
C ILE A 400 23.07 20.87 32.97
N LYS A 401 22.02 21.67 33.25
CA LYS A 401 20.73 21.61 32.60
C LYS A 401 20.83 22.06 31.14
N ALA A 402 21.61 23.08 30.85
CA ALA A 402 21.82 23.56 29.49
C ALA A 402 22.48 22.48 28.60
N LYS A 403 23.50 21.79 29.11
CA LYS A 403 24.12 20.67 28.40
C LYS A 403 23.19 19.47 28.21
N GLU A 404 22.37 19.16 29.23
CA GLU A 404 21.33 18.11 29.12
C GLU A 404 20.32 18.42 27.99
N VAL A 405 19.76 19.64 27.98
CA VAL A 405 18.82 20.08 26.95
C VAL A 405 19.46 20.05 25.58
N PHE A 406 20.68 20.56 25.44
CA PHE A 406 21.41 20.55 24.17
C PHE A 406 21.66 19.13 23.64
N ALA A 407 22.07 18.19 24.48
CA ALA A 407 22.29 16.80 24.10
C ALA A 407 21.02 16.11 23.62
N VAL A 408 19.86 16.43 24.22
CA VAL A 408 18.57 15.95 23.76
C VAL A 408 18.23 16.56 22.40
N MET A 409 18.44 17.87 22.21
CA MET A 409 18.22 18.53 20.91
C MET A 409 19.10 17.94 19.81
N GLU A 410 20.38 17.71 20.08
CA GLU A 410 21.34 17.10 19.13
C GLU A 410 20.86 15.72 18.67
N LYS A 411 20.40 14.90 19.61
CA LYS A 411 19.86 13.57 19.30
C LYS A 411 18.65 13.65 18.37
N PHE A 412 17.77 14.65 18.54
CA PHE A 412 16.53 14.79 17.76
C PHE A 412 16.71 15.56 16.45
N ALA A 413 17.65 16.46 16.34
CA ALA A 413 17.84 17.29 15.14
C ALA A 413 18.15 16.47 13.87
N GLY A 414 18.75 15.26 14.03
CA GLY A 414 19.08 14.38 12.92
C GLY A 414 17.87 13.72 12.25
N TYR A 415 16.69 13.69 12.88
CA TYR A 415 15.48 13.06 12.37
C TYR A 415 14.19 13.82 12.66
N GLY A 416 14.27 15.01 13.26
CA GLY A 416 13.12 15.90 13.43
C GLY A 416 12.42 16.16 12.11
N PHE A 417 11.07 16.09 12.10
CA PHE A 417 10.28 16.29 10.92
C PHE A 417 9.83 17.75 10.79
N ASN A 418 9.62 18.22 9.55
CA ASN A 418 9.05 19.55 9.31
C ASN A 418 7.55 19.53 9.69
N ARG A 419 7.17 20.23 10.76
CA ARG A 419 5.79 20.30 11.26
C ARG A 419 4.85 20.91 10.24
N SER A 420 5.28 21.99 9.57
CA SER A 420 4.50 22.66 8.54
C SER A 420 4.10 21.71 7.41
N HIS A 421 5.06 20.91 6.93
CA HIS A 421 4.80 19.87 5.93
C HIS A 421 3.88 18.75 6.46
N ALA A 422 4.12 18.28 7.69
CA ALA A 422 3.28 17.27 8.32
C ALA A 422 1.83 17.73 8.44
N TYR A 423 1.64 18.98 8.80
CA TYR A 423 0.31 19.61 8.97
C TYR A 423 -0.46 19.64 7.65
N ALA A 424 0.13 20.19 6.58
CA ALA A 424 -0.52 20.30 5.27
C ALA A 424 -0.89 18.95 4.68
N TYR A 425 0.03 17.96 4.77
CA TYR A 425 -0.20 16.64 4.22
C TYR A 425 -1.15 15.79 5.06
N SER A 426 -1.16 15.98 6.38
CA SER A 426 -2.19 15.39 7.23
C SER A 426 -3.57 16.00 6.97
N ALA A 427 -3.66 17.30 6.65
CA ALA A 427 -4.92 17.93 6.25
C ALA A 427 -5.47 17.34 4.95
N LEU A 428 -4.63 17.14 3.92
CA LEU A 428 -5.04 16.45 2.69
C LEU A 428 -5.49 15.01 2.96
N ALA A 429 -4.77 14.28 3.82
CA ALA A 429 -5.16 12.94 4.24
C ALA A 429 -6.52 12.95 4.97
N PHE A 430 -6.74 13.93 5.83
CA PHE A 430 -7.98 14.13 6.57
C PHE A 430 -9.17 14.41 5.64
N GLN A 431 -8.95 15.22 4.60
CA GLN A 431 -9.97 15.51 3.58
C GLN A 431 -10.39 14.24 2.82
N LEU A 432 -9.44 13.38 2.44
CA LEU A 432 -9.74 12.07 1.85
C LEU A 432 -10.51 11.17 2.83
N ALA A 433 -10.08 11.15 4.10
CA ALA A 433 -10.72 10.38 5.15
C ALA A 433 -12.14 10.88 5.46
N TYR A 434 -12.38 12.19 5.38
CA TYR A 434 -13.69 12.79 5.51
C TYR A 434 -14.67 12.23 4.46
N PHE A 435 -14.27 12.19 3.20
CA PHE A 435 -15.11 11.55 2.17
C PHE A 435 -15.33 10.06 2.46
N LYS A 436 -14.31 9.34 2.90
CA LYS A 436 -14.45 7.93 3.26
C LYS A 436 -15.40 7.71 4.43
N ALA A 437 -15.39 8.61 5.42
CA ALA A 437 -16.22 8.54 6.63
C ALA A 437 -17.68 8.92 6.36
N HIS A 438 -17.90 10.02 5.63
CA HIS A 438 -19.23 10.60 5.42
C HIS A 438 -19.88 10.19 4.09
N TYR A 439 -19.08 9.88 3.06
CA TYR A 439 -19.54 9.55 1.71
C TYR A 439 -18.78 8.31 1.17
N PRO A 440 -18.85 7.16 1.88
CA PRO A 440 -18.06 5.98 1.53
C PRO A 440 -18.35 5.46 0.12
N ASP A 441 -19.56 5.57 -0.37
CA ASP A 441 -19.94 5.19 -1.73
C ASP A 441 -19.22 6.02 -2.80
N ILE A 442 -19.09 7.33 -2.61
CA ILE A 442 -18.31 8.21 -3.49
C ILE A 442 -16.84 7.86 -3.41
N PHE A 443 -16.31 7.69 -2.19
CA PHE A 443 -14.91 7.35 -1.97
C PHE A 443 -14.55 6.06 -2.71
N PHE A 444 -15.30 4.99 -2.49
CA PHE A 444 -15.00 3.69 -3.10
C PHE A 444 -15.25 3.67 -4.60
N ASP A 445 -16.27 4.35 -5.11
CA ASP A 445 -16.48 4.47 -6.56
C ASP A 445 -15.25 5.06 -7.26
N ILE A 446 -14.72 6.15 -6.72
CA ILE A 446 -13.53 6.81 -7.28
C ILE A 446 -12.29 5.96 -7.11
N MET A 447 -12.05 5.38 -5.92
CA MET A 447 -10.86 4.59 -5.67
C MET A 447 -10.81 3.32 -6.53
N LEU A 448 -11.92 2.61 -6.70
CA LEU A 448 -12.00 1.43 -7.56
C LEU A 448 -11.85 1.76 -9.05
N ASN A 449 -12.51 2.81 -9.51
CA ASN A 449 -12.51 3.16 -10.94
C ASN A 449 -11.20 3.81 -11.41
N TYR A 450 -10.50 4.55 -10.54
CA TYR A 450 -9.34 5.36 -10.92
C TYR A 450 -8.03 4.94 -10.25
N SER A 451 -8.08 3.99 -9.31
CA SER A 451 -6.92 3.45 -8.63
C SER A 451 -6.79 1.95 -8.84
N SER A 452 -7.41 1.11 -8.01
CA SER A 452 -7.21 -0.32 -7.99
C SER A 452 -8.44 -1.08 -7.48
N SER A 453 -8.64 -2.31 -7.96
CA SER A 453 -9.60 -3.25 -7.39
C SER A 453 -9.27 -3.71 -5.96
N ASP A 454 -8.08 -3.38 -5.45
CA ASP A 454 -7.65 -3.76 -4.09
C ASP A 454 -8.52 -3.14 -2.98
N TYR A 455 -9.33 -2.12 -3.32
CA TYR A 455 -10.25 -1.46 -2.38
C TYR A 455 -11.58 -2.20 -2.18
N ILE A 456 -11.89 -3.24 -2.96
CA ILE A 456 -13.14 -4.00 -2.82
C ILE A 456 -13.25 -4.60 -1.41
N THR A 457 -12.19 -5.24 -0.91
CA THR A 457 -12.17 -5.81 0.44
C THR A 457 -12.40 -4.76 1.53
N ASP A 458 -11.85 -3.56 1.34
CA ASP A 458 -12.05 -2.44 2.27
C ASP A 458 -13.49 -1.91 2.21
N ALA A 459 -14.10 -1.86 1.02
CA ALA A 459 -15.51 -1.48 0.87
C ALA A 459 -16.47 -2.47 1.57
N LEU A 460 -16.16 -3.77 1.55
CA LEU A 460 -16.95 -4.78 2.27
C LEU A 460 -16.97 -4.53 3.79
N GLU A 461 -15.93 -3.92 4.36
CA GLU A 461 -15.89 -3.51 5.78
C GLU A 461 -16.80 -2.30 6.08
N PHE A 462 -17.30 -1.61 5.06
CA PHE A 462 -18.25 -0.49 5.13
C PHE A 462 -19.69 -0.92 4.75
N ASP A 463 -20.02 -2.19 4.96
CA ASP A 463 -21.35 -2.77 4.70
C ASP A 463 -21.79 -2.74 3.22
N PHE A 464 -20.85 -2.62 2.28
CA PHE A 464 -21.13 -2.86 0.88
C PHE A 464 -21.10 -4.36 0.58
N GLN A 465 -21.92 -4.77 -0.40
CA GLN A 465 -21.95 -6.14 -0.88
C GLN A 465 -21.64 -6.16 -2.37
N VAL A 466 -20.93 -7.20 -2.83
CA VAL A 466 -20.70 -7.36 -4.26
C VAL A 466 -21.95 -8.01 -4.87
N ALA A 467 -22.50 -7.36 -5.90
CA ALA A 467 -23.61 -7.90 -6.65
C ALA A 467 -23.19 -9.16 -7.43
N SER A 468 -24.10 -10.11 -7.60
CA SER A 468 -23.85 -11.32 -8.39
C SER A 468 -23.43 -10.95 -9.81
N LEU A 469 -22.40 -11.64 -10.31
CA LEU A 469 -21.91 -11.43 -11.67
C LEU A 469 -22.88 -12.03 -12.69
N ASN A 470 -23.10 -11.32 -13.79
CA ASN A 470 -23.91 -11.78 -14.90
C ASN A 470 -23.42 -11.11 -16.18
N ILE A 471 -23.08 -11.92 -17.19
CA ILE A 471 -22.54 -11.47 -18.47
C ILE A 471 -23.45 -10.44 -19.17
N ASN A 472 -24.77 -10.54 -18.96
CA ASN A 472 -25.76 -9.71 -19.61
C ASN A 472 -25.95 -8.32 -18.98
N ASN A 473 -25.46 -8.11 -17.75
CA ASN A 473 -25.65 -6.82 -17.07
C ASN A 473 -24.37 -6.23 -16.45
N ILE A 474 -23.22 -6.94 -16.51
CA ILE A 474 -21.96 -6.45 -16.00
C ILE A 474 -21.56 -5.11 -16.65
N PRO A 475 -21.22 -4.04 -15.88
CA PRO A 475 -20.78 -2.78 -16.46
C PRO A 475 -19.33 -2.86 -16.97
N TYR A 476 -18.89 -1.86 -17.73
CA TYR A 476 -17.48 -1.75 -18.10
C TYR A 476 -16.59 -1.34 -16.92
N ARG A 477 -17.03 -0.33 -16.14
CA ARG A 477 -16.36 0.12 -14.89
C ARG A 477 -17.17 -0.33 -13.70
N ASP A 478 -16.51 -0.41 -12.54
CA ASP A 478 -17.23 -0.66 -11.29
C ASP A 478 -18.28 0.43 -11.05
N LYS A 479 -19.41 0.06 -10.48
CA LYS A 479 -20.51 0.96 -10.18
C LYS A 479 -21.00 0.70 -8.76
N PHE A 480 -21.21 1.78 -8.00
CA PHE A 480 -21.84 1.75 -6.70
C PHE A 480 -23.29 2.19 -6.79
N GLN A 481 -24.20 1.35 -6.36
CA GLN A 481 -25.63 1.66 -6.31
C GLN A 481 -26.27 0.87 -5.16
N ASP A 482 -27.05 1.55 -4.31
CA ASP A 482 -27.87 0.94 -3.26
C ASP A 482 -27.08 -0.03 -2.33
N LYS A 483 -25.89 0.40 -1.89
CA LYS A 483 -24.93 -0.41 -1.10
C LYS A 483 -24.42 -1.67 -1.84
N GLN A 484 -24.63 -1.78 -3.14
CA GLN A 484 -24.10 -2.85 -3.97
C GLN A 484 -22.91 -2.35 -4.79
N ILE A 485 -21.91 -3.22 -4.93
CA ILE A 485 -20.76 -3.05 -5.79
C ILE A 485 -20.99 -3.90 -7.05
N TYR A 486 -21.25 -3.27 -8.18
CA TYR A 486 -21.29 -3.93 -9.47
C TYR A 486 -19.90 -3.91 -10.07
N LEU A 487 -19.21 -5.04 -10.03
CA LEU A 487 -17.85 -5.16 -10.59
C LEU A 487 -17.86 -5.01 -12.10
N GLY A 488 -16.86 -4.30 -12.63
CA GLY A 488 -16.74 -4.00 -14.04
C GLY A 488 -15.77 -4.91 -14.80
N LEU A 489 -16.04 -5.13 -16.08
CA LEU A 489 -15.18 -5.90 -16.99
C LEU A 489 -13.74 -5.36 -17.04
N LYS A 490 -13.55 -4.04 -16.84
CA LYS A 490 -12.24 -3.37 -16.85
C LYS A 490 -11.24 -4.00 -15.86
N ASN A 491 -11.72 -4.52 -14.72
CA ASN A 491 -10.88 -5.01 -13.63
C ASN A 491 -10.62 -6.52 -13.70
N ILE A 492 -11.16 -7.22 -14.70
CA ILE A 492 -10.90 -8.65 -14.93
C ILE A 492 -9.51 -8.81 -15.53
N LYS A 493 -8.60 -9.44 -14.78
CA LYS A 493 -7.23 -9.69 -15.25
C LYS A 493 -7.23 -10.57 -16.50
N GLY A 494 -6.50 -10.13 -17.52
CA GLY A 494 -6.34 -10.87 -18.76
C GLY A 494 -7.44 -10.62 -19.79
N LEU A 495 -8.47 -9.81 -19.50
CA LEU A 495 -9.51 -9.44 -20.46
C LEU A 495 -9.09 -8.19 -21.26
N PRO A 496 -8.90 -8.28 -22.59
CA PRO A 496 -8.62 -7.13 -23.44
C PRO A 496 -9.79 -6.15 -23.48
N ARG A 497 -9.48 -4.88 -23.68
CA ARG A 497 -10.47 -3.80 -23.67
C ARG A 497 -11.49 -3.94 -24.81
N ASP A 498 -11.07 -4.31 -25.99
CA ASP A 498 -11.90 -4.52 -27.17
C ASP A 498 -12.93 -5.64 -26.97
N VAL A 499 -12.52 -6.75 -26.32
CA VAL A 499 -13.42 -7.85 -25.95
C VAL A 499 -14.45 -7.39 -24.92
N ALA A 500 -14.03 -6.60 -23.92
CA ALA A 500 -14.95 -6.07 -22.92
C ALA A 500 -16.04 -5.17 -23.55
N TYR A 501 -15.67 -4.30 -24.49
CA TYR A 501 -16.63 -3.47 -25.22
C TYR A 501 -17.52 -4.31 -26.12
N TRP A 502 -16.95 -5.30 -26.83
CA TRP A 502 -17.73 -6.21 -27.66
C TRP A 502 -18.81 -6.94 -26.84
N ILE A 503 -18.49 -7.44 -25.64
CA ILE A 503 -19.47 -8.06 -24.73
C ILE A 503 -20.62 -7.10 -24.44
N ILE A 504 -20.33 -5.85 -24.13
CA ILE A 504 -21.36 -4.85 -23.79
C ILE A 504 -22.29 -4.55 -24.97
N GLU A 505 -21.73 -4.47 -26.16
CA GLU A 505 -22.47 -4.09 -27.38
C GLU A 505 -23.34 -5.22 -27.96
N ASN A 506 -22.96 -6.49 -27.71
CA ASN A 506 -23.61 -7.66 -28.33
C ASN A 506 -24.56 -8.43 -27.40
N ARG A 507 -24.73 -7.99 -26.16
CA ARG A 507 -25.73 -8.60 -25.25
C ARG A 507 -27.17 -8.15 -25.58
N PRO A 508 -28.22 -8.89 -25.18
CA PRO A 508 -28.17 -10.06 -24.30
C PRO A 508 -27.75 -11.34 -25.00
N PHE A 509 -27.17 -12.25 -24.23
CA PHE A 509 -26.86 -13.63 -24.60
C PHE A 509 -27.89 -14.56 -23.95
N SER A 510 -28.33 -15.60 -24.70
CA SER A 510 -29.36 -16.53 -24.22
C SER A 510 -28.76 -17.70 -23.42
N ASN A 511 -27.57 -18.14 -23.80
CA ASN A 511 -26.80 -19.23 -23.21
C ASN A 511 -25.32 -19.12 -23.58
N VAL A 512 -24.51 -20.08 -23.20
CA VAL A 512 -23.07 -20.09 -23.49
C VAL A 512 -22.80 -20.28 -24.99
N GLU A 513 -23.58 -21.11 -25.66
CA GLU A 513 -23.50 -21.35 -27.10
C GLU A 513 -23.76 -20.06 -27.87
N ASP A 514 -24.84 -19.35 -27.57
CA ASP A 514 -25.19 -18.07 -28.20
C ASP A 514 -24.07 -17.03 -28.04
N PHE A 515 -23.43 -16.98 -26.84
CA PHE A 515 -22.28 -16.14 -26.62
C PHE A 515 -21.10 -16.50 -27.52
N VAL A 516 -20.77 -17.79 -27.63
CA VAL A 516 -19.63 -18.27 -28.45
C VAL A 516 -19.92 -18.09 -29.94
N LEU A 517 -21.16 -18.35 -30.39
CA LEU A 517 -21.57 -18.15 -31.77
C LEU A 517 -21.50 -16.68 -32.23
N LYS A 518 -21.82 -15.75 -31.35
CA LYS A 518 -21.71 -14.31 -31.62
C LYS A 518 -20.27 -13.79 -31.54
N LEU A 519 -19.41 -14.48 -30.78
CA LEU A 519 -18.03 -14.03 -30.53
C LEU A 519 -17.20 -14.08 -31.83
N PRO A 520 -16.50 -13.00 -32.23
CA PRO A 520 -15.64 -13.05 -33.40
C PRO A 520 -14.53 -14.12 -33.27
N THR A 521 -14.29 -14.86 -34.36
CA THR A 521 -13.36 -15.99 -34.42
C THR A 521 -11.94 -15.66 -33.91
N GLN A 522 -11.49 -14.42 -34.11
CA GLN A 522 -10.18 -13.97 -33.59
C GLN A 522 -10.09 -14.06 -32.05
N TYR A 523 -11.23 -14.08 -31.34
CA TYR A 523 -11.33 -14.19 -29.89
C TYR A 523 -11.67 -15.61 -29.41
N HIS A 524 -11.80 -16.62 -30.32
CA HIS A 524 -11.96 -18.04 -29.98
C HIS A 524 -10.66 -18.60 -29.35
N LYS A 525 -10.36 -18.16 -28.12
CA LYS A 525 -9.16 -18.57 -27.36
C LYS A 525 -9.57 -18.93 -25.94
N VAL A 526 -9.32 -20.18 -25.55
CA VAL A 526 -9.66 -20.69 -24.21
C VAL A 526 -9.10 -19.76 -23.13
N GLN A 527 -7.82 -19.36 -23.23
CA GLN A 527 -7.18 -18.49 -22.24
C GLN A 527 -7.87 -17.14 -22.08
N LEU A 528 -8.53 -16.65 -23.13
CA LEU A 528 -9.25 -15.37 -23.11
C LEU A 528 -10.56 -15.46 -22.32
N LEU A 529 -11.29 -16.58 -22.48
CA LEU A 529 -12.60 -16.75 -21.82
C LEU A 529 -12.47 -17.40 -20.44
N THR A 530 -11.37 -18.08 -20.15
CA THR A 530 -11.13 -18.74 -18.85
C THR A 530 -11.40 -17.81 -17.65
N PRO A 531 -10.86 -16.58 -17.58
CA PRO A 531 -11.14 -15.69 -16.46
C PRO A 531 -12.60 -15.36 -16.28
N LEU A 532 -13.34 -15.15 -17.39
CA LEU A 532 -14.78 -14.82 -17.36
C LEU A 532 -15.62 -15.98 -16.79
N VAL A 533 -15.28 -17.20 -17.17
CA VAL A 533 -15.95 -18.41 -16.66
C VAL A 533 -15.59 -18.63 -15.19
N GLN A 534 -14.29 -18.52 -14.83
CA GLN A 534 -13.81 -18.79 -13.49
C GLN A 534 -14.38 -17.85 -12.41
N ILE A 535 -14.70 -16.61 -12.76
CA ILE A 535 -15.36 -15.68 -11.84
C ILE A 535 -16.89 -15.81 -11.82
N GLY A 536 -17.46 -16.69 -12.63
CA GLY A 536 -18.89 -16.99 -12.62
C GLY A 536 -19.78 -16.05 -13.43
N LEU A 537 -19.23 -15.35 -14.45
CA LEU A 537 -20.05 -14.50 -15.34
C LEU A 537 -21.12 -15.26 -16.11
N PHE A 538 -20.92 -16.56 -16.35
CA PHE A 538 -21.83 -17.45 -17.04
C PHE A 538 -22.70 -18.30 -16.10
N ASP A 539 -22.58 -18.12 -14.76
CA ASP A 539 -23.36 -18.91 -13.78
C ASP A 539 -24.88 -18.73 -13.92
N VAL A 540 -25.31 -17.67 -14.59
CA VAL A 540 -26.71 -17.45 -14.97
C VAL A 540 -27.23 -18.50 -15.99
N PHE A 541 -26.35 -19.10 -16.78
CA PHE A 541 -26.65 -20.12 -17.79
C PHE A 541 -26.28 -21.52 -17.33
N GLU A 542 -25.06 -21.69 -16.84
CA GLU A 542 -24.52 -22.96 -16.38
C GLU A 542 -23.64 -22.72 -15.13
N LYS A 543 -24.04 -23.32 -14.01
CA LYS A 543 -23.35 -23.17 -12.71
C LYS A 543 -22.07 -23.99 -12.62
N ASN A 544 -21.93 -25.02 -13.48
CA ASN A 544 -20.73 -25.82 -13.53
C ASN A 544 -19.66 -25.15 -14.40
N ARG A 545 -18.80 -24.36 -13.79
CA ARG A 545 -17.75 -23.60 -14.46
C ARG A 545 -16.74 -24.50 -15.16
N GLN A 546 -16.39 -25.65 -14.59
CA GLN A 546 -15.50 -26.63 -15.20
C GLN A 546 -16.11 -27.26 -16.46
N LYS A 547 -17.40 -27.56 -16.45
CA LYS A 547 -18.14 -28.04 -17.61
C LYS A 547 -18.01 -27.05 -18.79
N ILE A 548 -18.20 -25.74 -18.53
CA ILE A 548 -18.02 -24.73 -19.57
C ILE A 548 -16.58 -24.77 -20.11
N LEU A 549 -15.59 -24.72 -19.22
CA LEU A 549 -14.16 -24.66 -19.63
C LEU A 549 -13.71 -25.87 -20.46
N GLN A 550 -14.14 -27.07 -20.08
CA GLN A 550 -13.79 -28.28 -20.81
C GLN A 550 -14.45 -28.33 -22.20
N ASN A 551 -15.58 -27.73 -22.37
CA ASN A 551 -16.30 -27.71 -23.63
C ASN A 551 -15.92 -26.54 -24.55
N LEU A 552 -15.23 -25.48 -24.06
CA LEU A 552 -14.86 -24.31 -24.86
C LEU A 552 -14.15 -24.65 -26.18
N PRO A 553 -13.14 -25.56 -26.23
CA PRO A 553 -12.47 -25.92 -27.49
C PRO A 553 -13.43 -26.46 -28.52
N ASN A 554 -14.32 -27.36 -28.11
CA ASN A 554 -15.32 -27.99 -29.00
C ASN A 554 -16.44 -26.99 -29.38
N LEU A 555 -16.80 -26.08 -28.48
CA LEU A 555 -17.75 -25.00 -28.79
C LEU A 555 -17.21 -24.04 -29.84
N PHE A 556 -15.91 -23.76 -29.86
CA PHE A 556 -15.31 -22.93 -30.91
C PHE A 556 -15.33 -23.64 -32.26
N VAL A 557 -15.01 -24.94 -32.32
CA VAL A 557 -15.13 -25.73 -33.54
C VAL A 557 -16.58 -25.77 -34.03
N PHE A 558 -17.51 -26.03 -33.12
CA PHE A 558 -18.95 -26.02 -33.42
C PHE A 558 -19.43 -24.66 -33.99
N ALA A 559 -18.98 -23.55 -33.40
CA ALA A 559 -19.32 -22.21 -33.89
C ALA A 559 -18.72 -21.91 -35.27
N ASP A 560 -17.52 -22.38 -35.55
CA ASP A 560 -16.86 -22.23 -36.86
C ASP A 560 -17.52 -23.11 -37.93
N GLU A 561 -18.07 -24.28 -37.57
CA GLU A 561 -18.72 -25.23 -38.46
C GLU A 561 -20.20 -24.90 -38.77
N LEU A 562 -20.91 -24.21 -37.87
CA LEU A 562 -22.33 -23.79 -38.06
C LEU A 562 -22.55 -22.91 -39.30
N GLY A 563 -21.48 -22.34 -39.86
CA GLY A 563 -21.50 -21.69 -41.18
C GLY A 563 -21.48 -22.67 -42.35
N SER A 564 -21.33 -24.00 -42.12
CA SER A 564 -21.31 -25.04 -43.16
C SER A 564 -22.71 -25.67 -43.36
N LEU A 565 -22.96 -26.17 -44.57
CA LEU A 565 -24.24 -26.78 -45.00
C LEU A 565 -24.60 -28.09 -44.25
N PHE A 566 -23.74 -28.61 -43.36
CA PHE A 566 -23.89 -29.89 -42.70
C PHE A 566 -23.78 -29.84 -41.17
N ALA A 567 -23.93 -28.67 -40.55
CA ALA A 567 -23.78 -28.51 -39.10
C ALA A 567 -25.00 -29.04 -38.33
N ASP A 568 -24.73 -29.84 -37.29
CA ASP A 568 -25.75 -30.17 -36.28
C ASP A 568 -26.18 -28.88 -35.56
N THR A 569 -27.47 -28.73 -35.35
CA THR A 569 -28.04 -27.50 -34.74
C THR A 569 -27.96 -27.48 -33.22
N ASN A 570 -27.59 -28.62 -32.59
CA ASN A 570 -27.51 -28.75 -31.13
C ASN A 570 -26.11 -29.18 -30.69
N TYR A 571 -25.50 -28.43 -29.78
CA TYR A 571 -24.23 -28.79 -29.15
C TYR A 571 -24.45 -29.86 -28.05
N SER A 572 -23.63 -30.90 -28.07
CA SER A 572 -23.65 -31.94 -27.04
C SER A 572 -22.59 -31.67 -25.97
N TRP A 573 -23.03 -31.37 -24.75
CA TRP A 573 -22.15 -31.07 -23.63
C TRP A 573 -21.53 -32.31 -23.02
N THR A 574 -20.21 -32.27 -22.79
CA THR A 574 -19.49 -33.25 -21.97
C THR A 574 -19.57 -32.82 -20.50
N GLU A 575 -20.00 -33.71 -19.63
CA GLU A 575 -20.09 -33.46 -18.19
C GLU A 575 -18.71 -33.41 -17.55
N ALA A 576 -18.56 -32.55 -16.53
CA ALA A 576 -17.34 -32.37 -15.75
C ALA A 576 -17.65 -32.17 -14.28
N GLU A 577 -16.75 -32.56 -13.40
CA GLU A 577 -16.82 -32.22 -11.99
C GLU A 577 -16.53 -30.72 -11.81
N ASN A 578 -17.41 -30.02 -11.03
CA ASN A 578 -17.26 -28.58 -10.84
C ASN A 578 -16.12 -28.26 -9.86
N TYR A 579 -15.66 -27.02 -9.88
CA TYR A 579 -14.79 -26.46 -8.83
C TYR A 579 -15.48 -26.57 -7.47
N THR A 580 -14.70 -26.86 -6.44
CA THR A 580 -15.12 -26.71 -5.04
C THR A 580 -15.32 -25.23 -4.69
N GLU A 581 -16.06 -24.91 -3.65
CA GLU A 581 -16.27 -23.51 -3.22
C GLU A 581 -14.95 -22.82 -2.82
N ALA A 582 -13.99 -23.58 -2.27
CA ALA A 582 -12.65 -23.09 -1.97
C ALA A 582 -11.88 -22.71 -3.23
N GLU A 583 -11.92 -23.57 -4.27
CA GLU A 583 -11.28 -23.29 -5.55
C GLU A 583 -11.92 -22.10 -6.25
N LYS A 584 -13.26 -22.00 -6.26
CA LYS A 584 -13.98 -20.84 -6.80
C LYS A 584 -13.52 -19.56 -6.10
N PHE A 585 -13.49 -19.55 -4.77
CA PHE A 585 -13.04 -18.40 -3.98
C PHE A 585 -11.62 -17.95 -4.34
N GLU A 586 -10.67 -18.88 -4.44
CA GLU A 586 -9.28 -18.56 -4.76
C GLU A 586 -9.12 -18.05 -6.21
N LEU A 587 -9.84 -18.65 -7.18
CA LEU A 587 -9.85 -18.19 -8.57
C LEU A 587 -10.44 -16.78 -8.71
N GLU A 588 -11.57 -16.53 -8.06
CA GLU A 588 -12.20 -15.20 -8.02
C GLU A 588 -11.23 -14.17 -7.42
N LYS A 589 -10.62 -14.49 -6.28
CA LYS A 589 -9.64 -13.62 -5.62
C LYS A 589 -8.40 -13.34 -6.47
N GLU A 590 -7.92 -14.32 -7.24
CA GLU A 590 -6.79 -14.13 -8.16
C GLU A 590 -7.15 -13.18 -9.31
N ILE A 591 -8.36 -13.32 -9.87
CA ILE A 591 -8.78 -12.62 -11.10
C ILE A 591 -9.30 -11.22 -10.80
N ILE A 592 -10.16 -11.06 -9.80
CA ILE A 592 -10.87 -9.81 -9.49
C ILE A 592 -10.49 -9.21 -8.13
N GLY A 593 -9.59 -9.85 -7.37
CA GLY A 593 -9.08 -9.35 -6.09
C GLY A 593 -9.93 -9.68 -4.87
N VAL A 594 -11.12 -10.30 -5.05
CA VAL A 594 -12.03 -10.70 -3.99
C VAL A 594 -12.68 -12.04 -4.32
N GLY A 595 -12.84 -12.91 -3.32
CA GLY A 595 -13.68 -14.11 -3.47
C GLY A 595 -15.15 -13.74 -3.29
N LEU A 596 -15.98 -14.11 -4.26
CA LEU A 596 -17.44 -13.92 -4.23
C LEU A 596 -18.15 -15.13 -3.65
N SER A 597 -17.59 -16.30 -3.85
CA SER A 597 -18.04 -17.56 -3.25
C SER A 597 -17.81 -17.55 -1.73
N GLU A 598 -18.65 -18.25 -0.97
CA GLU A 598 -18.49 -18.28 0.49
C GLU A 598 -17.21 -19.05 0.88
N HIS A 599 -16.27 -18.36 1.54
CA HIS A 599 -15.03 -18.99 1.97
C HIS A 599 -15.32 -20.14 2.95
N PRO A 600 -14.76 -21.34 2.74
CA PRO A 600 -15.03 -22.51 3.58
C PRO A 600 -14.79 -22.25 5.06
N LEU A 601 -13.78 -21.46 5.42
CA LEU A 601 -13.49 -21.09 6.80
C LEU A 601 -14.65 -20.29 7.45
N VAL A 602 -15.31 -19.42 6.69
CA VAL A 602 -16.48 -18.65 7.16
C VAL A 602 -17.65 -19.59 7.43
N LYS A 603 -17.87 -20.57 6.54
CA LYS A 603 -18.89 -21.60 6.71
C LYS A 603 -18.59 -22.46 7.94
N LEU A 604 -17.33 -22.85 8.12
CA LEU A 604 -16.87 -23.58 9.29
C LEU A 604 -17.05 -22.79 10.59
N ALA A 605 -16.73 -21.49 10.57
CA ALA A 605 -16.91 -20.61 11.72
C ALA A 605 -18.38 -20.48 12.15
N LYS A 606 -19.30 -20.36 11.17
CA LYS A 606 -20.75 -20.33 11.44
C LYS A 606 -21.29 -21.64 12.01
N ALA A 607 -20.70 -22.77 11.62
CA ALA A 607 -21.08 -24.10 12.09
C ALA A 607 -20.28 -24.59 13.30
N ALA A 608 -19.37 -23.76 13.82
CA ALA A 608 -18.48 -24.15 14.91
C ALA A 608 -19.24 -24.42 16.20
N THR A 609 -18.99 -25.58 16.79
CA THR A 609 -19.50 -25.96 18.14
C THR A 609 -18.48 -25.67 19.24
N GLN A 610 -17.22 -25.45 18.87
CA GLN A 610 -16.13 -25.09 19.75
C GLN A 610 -15.90 -23.58 19.71
N SER A 611 -15.69 -22.97 20.88
CA SER A 611 -15.32 -21.54 20.97
C SER A 611 -13.91 -21.32 20.43
N PHE A 612 -13.73 -20.23 19.69
CA PHE A 612 -12.44 -19.78 19.17
C PHE A 612 -12.33 -18.26 19.26
N THR A 613 -11.11 -17.77 19.26
CA THR A 613 -10.77 -16.35 19.32
C THR A 613 -10.34 -15.89 17.92
N LEU A 614 -10.75 -14.72 17.47
CA LEU A 614 -10.26 -14.14 16.22
C LEU A 614 -8.80 -13.68 16.39
N ILE A 615 -8.01 -13.74 15.31
CA ILE A 615 -6.58 -13.34 15.37
C ILE A 615 -6.42 -11.90 15.86
N GLN A 616 -7.34 -10.99 15.53
CA GLN A 616 -7.33 -9.60 16.00
C GLN A 616 -7.56 -9.43 17.51
N GLU A 617 -8.13 -10.43 18.17
CA GLU A 617 -8.49 -10.41 19.59
C GLU A 617 -7.45 -11.09 20.47
N LEU A 618 -6.35 -11.59 19.88
CA LEU A 618 -5.29 -12.26 20.60
C LEU A 618 -4.59 -11.30 21.58
N VAL A 619 -4.36 -11.78 22.80
CA VAL A 619 -3.70 -11.05 23.88
C VAL A 619 -2.39 -11.72 24.23
N GLU A 620 -1.32 -10.95 24.40
CA GLU A 620 -0.01 -11.45 24.79
C GLU A 620 -0.04 -12.20 26.12
N ASN A 621 0.73 -13.28 26.23
CA ASN A 621 0.84 -14.14 27.42
C ASN A 621 -0.43 -14.90 27.83
N THR A 622 -1.41 -15.00 26.91
CA THR A 622 -2.61 -15.83 27.10
C THR A 622 -2.53 -17.15 26.31
N HIS A 623 -3.43 -18.08 26.61
CA HIS A 623 -3.71 -19.23 25.76
C HIS A 623 -4.99 -18.98 24.97
N ALA A 624 -4.96 -19.25 23.68
CA ALA A 624 -6.11 -19.09 22.81
C ALA A 624 -6.25 -20.26 21.83
N THR A 625 -7.48 -20.51 21.41
CA THR A 625 -7.78 -21.38 20.27
C THR A 625 -8.24 -20.48 19.12
N ILE A 626 -7.61 -20.61 17.95
CA ILE A 626 -7.98 -19.89 16.73
C ILE A 626 -8.47 -20.88 15.68
N LEU A 627 -9.46 -20.48 14.89
CA LEU A 627 -9.92 -21.21 13.70
C LEU A 627 -9.33 -20.56 12.46
N VAL A 628 -8.49 -21.30 11.74
CA VAL A 628 -7.68 -20.74 10.65
C VAL A 628 -7.48 -21.70 9.49
N GLU A 629 -7.15 -21.13 8.34
CA GLU A 629 -6.55 -21.82 7.19
C GLU A 629 -5.03 -21.74 7.28
N ILE A 630 -4.34 -22.85 6.99
CA ILE A 630 -2.88 -22.86 6.83
C ILE A 630 -2.53 -22.47 5.40
N LEU A 631 -1.92 -21.28 5.24
CA LEU A 631 -1.54 -20.74 3.92
C LEU A 631 -0.22 -21.33 3.41
N SER A 632 0.73 -21.56 4.30
CA SER A 632 2.02 -22.19 3.97
C SER A 632 2.67 -22.83 5.20
N ILE A 633 3.50 -23.85 4.94
CA ILE A 633 4.24 -24.61 5.95
C ILE A 633 5.72 -24.57 5.62
N ARG A 634 6.53 -23.95 6.48
CA ARG A 634 7.98 -23.91 6.35
C ARG A 634 8.63 -24.78 7.42
N VAL A 635 9.11 -25.97 7.03
CA VAL A 635 9.84 -26.89 7.93
C VAL A 635 11.33 -26.52 7.93
N ILE A 636 11.92 -26.44 9.10
CA ILE A 636 13.35 -26.22 9.30
C ILE A 636 13.94 -27.25 10.26
N ARG A 637 15.25 -27.49 10.16
CA ARG A 637 16.00 -28.29 11.17
C ARG A 637 16.59 -27.38 12.22
N THR A 638 16.41 -27.73 13.48
CA THR A 638 17.04 -27.06 14.61
C THR A 638 18.53 -27.38 14.68
N LYS A 639 19.28 -26.66 15.53
CA LYS A 639 20.69 -26.96 15.81
C LYS A 639 20.89 -28.37 16.39
N THR A 640 19.88 -28.95 17.01
CA THR A 640 19.88 -30.33 17.55
C THR A 640 19.49 -31.37 16.50
N GLY A 641 19.24 -30.97 15.24
CA GLY A 641 18.91 -31.87 14.13
C GLY A 641 17.44 -32.28 14.05
N GLU A 642 16.59 -31.77 14.92
CA GLU A 642 15.15 -32.08 14.94
C GLU A 642 14.37 -31.14 14.01
N ASN A 643 13.24 -31.61 13.46
CA ASN A 643 12.37 -30.79 12.63
C ASN A 643 11.42 -29.94 13.48
N MET A 644 11.26 -28.68 13.11
CA MET A 644 10.22 -27.78 13.57
C MET A 644 9.58 -27.04 12.38
N ALA A 645 8.42 -26.41 12.56
CA ALA A 645 7.75 -25.70 11.49
C ALA A 645 7.30 -24.30 11.90
N PHE A 646 7.24 -23.41 10.89
CA PHE A 646 6.54 -22.14 10.96
C PHE A 646 5.37 -22.22 9.99
N LEU A 647 4.16 -21.98 10.50
CA LEU A 647 2.92 -21.94 9.72
C LEU A 647 2.52 -20.49 9.51
N GLN A 648 2.24 -20.10 8.26
CA GLN A 648 1.49 -18.89 7.99
C GLN A 648 0.01 -19.25 7.96
N VAL A 649 -0.78 -18.62 8.81
CA VAL A 649 -2.21 -18.92 8.95
C VAL A 649 -3.06 -17.67 8.80
N SER A 650 -4.33 -17.84 8.39
CA SER A 650 -5.30 -16.76 8.21
C SER A 650 -6.67 -17.14 8.79
N ASP A 651 -7.35 -16.17 9.41
CA ASP A 651 -8.78 -16.28 9.77
C ASP A 651 -9.70 -15.64 8.71
N THR A 652 -9.21 -15.47 7.46
CA THR A 652 -9.75 -14.72 6.32
C THR A 652 -9.49 -13.21 6.37
N LYS A 653 -9.42 -12.61 7.55
CA LYS A 653 -9.20 -11.17 7.76
C LYS A 653 -7.73 -10.84 8.02
N ILE A 654 -7.11 -11.56 8.93
CA ILE A 654 -5.74 -11.30 9.40
C ILE A 654 -4.88 -12.54 9.22
N LYS A 655 -3.59 -12.33 8.92
CA LYS A 655 -2.56 -13.37 8.85
C LYS A 655 -1.64 -13.28 10.05
N THR A 656 -1.29 -14.43 10.61
CA THR A 656 -0.29 -14.52 11.69
C THR A 656 0.63 -15.73 11.50
N GLU A 657 1.74 -15.75 12.24
CA GLU A 657 2.66 -16.89 12.25
C GLU A 657 2.41 -17.76 13.47
N VAL A 658 2.40 -19.06 13.24
CA VAL A 658 2.32 -20.08 14.31
C VAL A 658 3.61 -20.89 14.29
N THR A 659 4.29 -20.93 15.43
CA THR A 659 5.52 -21.72 15.62
C THR A 659 5.17 -23.09 16.16
N VAL A 660 5.66 -24.13 15.51
CA VAL A 660 5.49 -25.54 15.91
C VAL A 660 6.84 -26.10 16.31
N PHE A 661 7.10 -26.21 17.60
CA PHE A 661 8.35 -26.75 18.13
C PHE A 661 8.49 -28.26 17.89
N PRO A 662 9.71 -28.83 18.02
CA PRO A 662 10.01 -30.21 17.61
C PRO A 662 9.08 -31.25 18.23
N ASP A 663 8.77 -31.17 19.51
CA ASP A 663 7.90 -32.15 20.19
C ASP A 663 6.47 -32.12 19.63
N THR A 664 5.92 -30.92 19.46
CA THR A 664 4.60 -30.70 18.84
C THR A 664 4.62 -31.13 17.37
N PHE A 665 5.74 -30.86 16.65
CA PHE A 665 5.86 -31.26 15.25
C PHE A 665 5.95 -32.78 15.08
N LYS A 666 6.62 -33.52 15.97
CA LYS A 666 6.60 -34.98 16.01
C LYS A 666 5.20 -35.55 16.18
N GLN A 667 4.39 -34.91 17.02
CA GLN A 667 3.04 -35.33 17.32
C GLN A 667 2.04 -35.03 16.19
N PHE A 668 2.07 -33.80 15.65
CA PHE A 668 1.03 -33.31 14.76
C PHE A 668 1.51 -33.05 13.31
N GLY A 669 2.81 -33.05 13.05
CA GLY A 669 3.39 -32.63 11.77
C GLY A 669 2.87 -33.42 10.54
N LYS A 670 2.51 -34.69 10.70
CA LYS A 670 1.91 -35.51 9.63
C LYS A 670 0.48 -35.12 9.28
N GLY A 671 -0.22 -34.43 10.18
CA GLY A 671 -1.60 -33.97 9.98
C GLY A 671 -1.69 -32.52 9.48
N LEU A 672 -0.56 -31.84 9.27
CA LEU A 672 -0.51 -30.47 8.79
C LEU A 672 -0.48 -30.46 7.25
N HIS A 673 -1.45 -29.80 6.64
CA HIS A 673 -1.53 -29.64 5.19
C HIS A 673 -1.76 -28.15 4.85
N GLU A 674 -1.10 -27.65 3.80
CA GLU A 674 -1.40 -26.35 3.24
C GLU A 674 -2.82 -26.33 2.68
N LYS A 675 -3.49 -25.19 2.79
CA LYS A 675 -4.92 -25.00 2.47
C LYS A 675 -5.90 -25.82 3.35
N GLY A 676 -5.42 -26.45 4.42
CA GLY A 676 -6.26 -27.12 5.41
C GLY A 676 -6.81 -26.15 6.46
N PHE A 677 -7.98 -26.48 7.01
CA PHE A 677 -8.66 -25.70 8.06
C PHE A 677 -8.48 -26.36 9.42
N TYR A 678 -8.05 -25.58 10.41
CA TYR A 678 -7.70 -26.12 11.72
C TYR A 678 -8.12 -25.23 12.87
N TYR A 679 -8.50 -25.84 13.99
CA TYR A 679 -8.44 -25.23 15.30
C TYR A 679 -7.01 -25.39 15.84
N LEU A 680 -6.32 -24.29 16.03
CA LEU A 680 -4.98 -24.26 16.60
C LEU A 680 -5.06 -23.69 18.01
N THR A 681 -4.63 -24.46 19.01
CA THR A 681 -4.59 -24.02 20.40
C THR A 681 -3.13 -23.84 20.83
N GLY A 682 -2.82 -22.69 21.41
CA GLY A 682 -1.47 -22.39 21.80
C GLY A 682 -1.33 -21.16 22.68
N ARG A 683 -0.08 -20.91 23.11
CA ARG A 683 0.29 -19.73 23.87
C ARG A 683 0.60 -18.58 22.93
N ILE A 684 0.08 -17.40 23.24
CA ILE A 684 0.35 -16.17 22.49
C ILE A 684 1.57 -15.48 23.10
N GLN A 685 2.53 -15.13 22.24
CA GLN A 685 3.72 -14.37 22.61
C GLN A 685 3.98 -13.24 21.63
N LYS A 686 4.75 -12.25 22.05
CA LYS A 686 5.19 -11.15 21.21
C LYS A 686 6.63 -11.39 20.74
N ARG A 687 6.88 -11.34 19.44
CA ARG A 687 8.21 -11.39 18.83
C ARG A 687 8.31 -10.30 17.79
N GLU A 688 9.39 -9.52 17.83
CA GLU A 688 9.63 -8.41 16.90
C GLU A 688 8.39 -7.50 16.72
N ASN A 689 7.71 -7.20 17.83
CA ASN A 689 6.50 -6.38 17.89
C ASN A 689 5.25 -6.99 17.22
N ARG A 690 5.24 -8.29 16.90
CA ARG A 690 4.08 -9.02 16.36
C ARG A 690 3.64 -10.12 17.31
N LEU A 691 2.32 -10.27 17.46
CA LEU A 691 1.76 -11.41 18.18
C LEU A 691 1.86 -12.64 17.28
N GLN A 692 2.38 -13.73 17.84
CA GLN A 692 2.45 -15.05 17.22
C GLN A 692 2.02 -16.12 18.23
N MET A 693 1.59 -17.25 17.73
CA MET A 693 1.20 -18.38 18.57
C MET A 693 2.29 -19.44 18.60
N ILE A 694 2.56 -19.99 19.78
CA ILE A 694 3.27 -21.25 19.94
C ILE A 694 2.24 -22.37 20.01
N LEU A 695 2.25 -23.28 19.05
CA LEU A 695 1.28 -24.36 18.96
C LEU A 695 1.48 -25.39 20.08
N ASN A 696 0.41 -25.70 20.80
CA ASN A 696 0.34 -26.77 21.77
C ASN A 696 -0.54 -27.95 21.28
N HIS A 697 -1.65 -27.61 20.61
CA HIS A 697 -2.61 -28.61 20.12
C HIS A 697 -3.20 -28.21 18.77
N LEU A 698 -3.53 -29.19 17.96
CA LEU A 698 -4.09 -29.04 16.64
C LEU A 698 -5.27 -30.00 16.48
N GLN A 699 -6.38 -29.47 15.95
CA GLN A 699 -7.54 -30.24 15.55
C GLN A 699 -8.01 -29.76 14.19
N GLU A 700 -8.21 -30.68 13.23
CA GLU A 700 -8.76 -30.33 11.94
C GLU A 700 -10.21 -29.85 12.05
N ALA A 701 -10.51 -28.71 11.42
CA ALA A 701 -11.84 -28.13 11.39
C ALA A 701 -12.58 -28.65 10.15
N ASN A 702 -13.24 -29.79 10.28
CA ASN A 702 -14.06 -30.32 9.22
C ASN A 702 -15.50 -30.55 9.74
N THR A 703 -16.48 -30.02 9.02
CA THR A 703 -17.92 -30.18 9.37
C THR A 703 -18.54 -31.41 8.75
N GLU A 704 -18.00 -31.93 7.66
CA GLU A 704 -18.46 -33.12 7.00
C GLU A 704 -17.71 -34.33 7.55
N ARG A 705 -18.45 -35.26 8.11
CA ARG A 705 -17.95 -36.58 8.51
C ARG A 705 -18.79 -37.62 7.79
N PHE A 706 -18.16 -38.63 7.23
CA PHE A 706 -18.85 -39.76 6.68
C PHE A 706 -19.13 -40.75 7.80
N TRP A 707 -20.40 -40.90 8.19
CA TRP A 707 -20.82 -41.74 9.27
C TRP A 707 -21.18 -43.14 8.78
N ILE A 708 -20.57 -44.14 9.39
CA ILE A 708 -20.92 -45.55 9.19
C ILE A 708 -21.43 -46.09 10.54
N GLN A 709 -22.57 -46.71 10.52
CA GLN A 709 -23.18 -47.32 11.71
C GLN A 709 -23.18 -48.83 11.52
N VAL A 710 -22.58 -49.55 12.47
CA VAL A 710 -22.46 -51.02 12.48
C VAL A 710 -22.80 -51.55 13.84
N GLU A 711 -23.21 -52.81 13.91
CA GLU A 711 -23.56 -53.44 15.19
C GLU A 711 -22.32 -53.72 16.03
N ASN A 712 -21.26 -54.25 15.42
CA ASN A 712 -20.04 -54.70 16.10
C ASN A 712 -18.81 -54.58 15.17
N HIS A 713 -17.66 -55.10 15.55
CA HIS A 713 -16.39 -55.05 14.79
C HIS A 713 -16.26 -56.15 13.69
N GLU A 714 -17.25 -56.98 13.47
CA GLU A 714 -17.15 -58.09 12.50
C GLU A 714 -16.99 -57.60 11.06
N SER A 715 -17.58 -56.43 10.70
CA SER A 715 -17.51 -55.84 9.38
C SER A 715 -16.32 -54.92 9.16
N ASP A 716 -15.43 -54.74 10.13
CA ASP A 716 -14.33 -53.75 10.05
C ASP A 716 -13.38 -54.00 8.85
N ALA A 717 -13.11 -55.27 8.53
CA ALA A 717 -12.23 -55.63 7.42
C ALA A 717 -12.86 -55.31 6.05
N GLU A 718 -14.15 -55.56 5.88
CA GLU A 718 -14.92 -55.27 4.67
C GLU A 718 -15.09 -53.77 4.47
N ILE A 719 -15.44 -53.05 5.52
CA ILE A 719 -15.56 -51.60 5.50
C ILE A 719 -14.21 -50.98 5.13
N SER A 720 -13.10 -51.45 5.70
CA SER A 720 -11.76 -50.95 5.38
C SER A 720 -11.41 -51.16 3.90
N ALA A 721 -11.77 -52.31 3.33
CA ALA A 721 -11.54 -52.60 1.91
C ALA A 721 -12.36 -51.71 0.97
N ILE A 722 -13.61 -51.40 1.34
CA ILE A 722 -14.48 -50.49 0.61
C ILE A 722 -13.91 -49.05 0.70
N LEU A 723 -13.59 -48.55 1.89
CA LEU A 723 -13.12 -47.19 2.11
C LEU A 723 -11.81 -46.90 1.35
N GLN A 724 -10.96 -47.92 1.17
CA GLN A 724 -9.72 -47.77 0.38
C GLN A 724 -9.96 -47.51 -1.12
N GLN A 725 -11.10 -47.95 -1.66
CA GLN A 725 -11.45 -47.78 -3.05
C GLN A 725 -12.05 -46.37 -3.36
N PHE A 726 -12.59 -45.71 -2.35
CA PHE A 726 -13.26 -44.41 -2.47
C PHE A 726 -12.52 -43.31 -1.73
N ARG A 727 -11.21 -43.19 -1.95
CA ARG A 727 -10.38 -42.19 -1.28
C ARG A 727 -10.82 -40.77 -1.64
N GLY A 728 -10.88 -39.87 -0.63
CA GLY A 728 -11.28 -38.47 -0.75
C GLY A 728 -10.88 -37.68 0.48
N ASP A 729 -11.59 -36.57 0.75
CA ASP A 729 -11.22 -35.62 1.80
C ASP A 729 -12.10 -35.66 3.05
N ILE A 730 -13.20 -36.45 3.05
CA ILE A 730 -14.16 -36.50 4.14
C ILE A 730 -13.70 -37.55 5.16
N PRO A 731 -13.42 -37.18 6.44
CA PRO A 731 -13.05 -38.11 7.49
C PRO A 731 -14.16 -39.08 7.79
N VAL A 732 -13.79 -40.33 8.06
CA VAL A 732 -14.73 -41.42 8.41
C VAL A 732 -14.86 -41.57 9.90
N VAL A 733 -16.09 -41.72 10.36
CA VAL A 733 -16.44 -42.03 11.75
C VAL A 733 -17.33 -43.27 11.76
N ILE A 734 -16.95 -44.28 12.56
CA ILE A 734 -17.74 -45.49 12.73
C ILE A 734 -18.38 -45.48 14.10
N ARG A 735 -19.66 -45.76 14.14
CA ARG A 735 -20.43 -45.97 15.36
C ARG A 735 -20.77 -47.45 15.52
N TYR A 736 -20.31 -48.03 16.62
CA TYR A 736 -20.61 -49.40 17.02
C TYR A 736 -21.79 -49.40 18.01
N GLU A 737 -22.94 -49.91 17.58
CA GLU A 737 -24.19 -49.80 18.36
C GLU A 737 -24.16 -50.67 19.62
N ASN A 738 -23.63 -51.91 19.53
CA ASN A 738 -23.56 -52.83 20.67
C ASN A 738 -22.67 -52.32 21.80
N GLU A 739 -21.61 -51.60 21.45
CA GLU A 739 -20.69 -50.98 22.42
C GLU A 739 -21.08 -49.54 22.80
N ARG A 740 -22.06 -48.94 22.11
CA ARG A 740 -22.42 -47.50 22.19
C ARG A 740 -21.21 -46.60 22.02
N LYS A 741 -20.24 -47.04 21.22
CA LYS A 741 -18.95 -46.36 21.03
C LYS A 741 -18.85 -45.75 19.63
N THR A 742 -18.33 -44.53 19.57
CA THR A 742 -18.04 -43.84 18.32
C THR A 742 -16.54 -43.67 18.16
N VAL A 743 -15.98 -44.13 17.05
CA VAL A 743 -14.55 -44.12 16.78
C VAL A 743 -14.29 -43.34 15.46
N ALA A 744 -13.47 -42.28 15.55
CA ALA A 744 -12.96 -41.65 14.35
C ALA A 744 -11.82 -42.50 13.77
N ILE A 745 -11.83 -42.71 12.46
CA ILE A 745 -10.83 -43.55 11.77
C ILE A 745 -9.93 -42.62 10.93
N PRO A 746 -8.88 -41.99 11.49
CA PRO A 746 -8.10 -40.97 10.85
C PRO A 746 -7.38 -41.41 9.55
N GLN A 747 -7.14 -42.72 9.43
CA GLN A 747 -6.45 -43.32 8.28
C GLN A 747 -7.32 -43.40 7.03
N TYR A 748 -8.63 -43.26 7.15
CA TYR A 748 -9.56 -43.28 6.03
C TYR A 748 -10.25 -41.95 5.85
N ARG A 749 -10.17 -41.46 4.61
CA ARG A 749 -10.92 -40.31 4.10
C ARG A 749 -11.58 -40.71 2.80
N VAL A 750 -12.82 -40.35 2.60
CA VAL A 750 -13.61 -40.82 1.45
C VAL A 750 -14.21 -39.65 0.69
N GLN A 751 -14.47 -39.93 -0.61
CA GLN A 751 -15.30 -39.09 -1.44
C GLN A 751 -16.74 -39.58 -1.33
N LYS A 752 -17.66 -38.70 -0.92
CA LYS A 752 -19.08 -39.05 -0.82
C LYS A 752 -19.67 -39.26 -2.21
N SER A 753 -20.11 -40.46 -2.48
CA SER A 753 -20.77 -40.85 -3.71
C SER A 753 -21.89 -41.85 -3.45
N ASP A 754 -22.89 -41.89 -4.32
CA ASP A 754 -23.98 -42.87 -4.21
C ASP A 754 -23.44 -44.29 -4.29
N LYS A 755 -22.40 -44.50 -5.10
CA LYS A 755 -21.72 -45.81 -5.23
C LYS A 755 -21.06 -46.26 -3.94
N LEU A 756 -20.42 -45.36 -3.17
CA LEU A 756 -19.86 -45.68 -1.84
C LEU A 756 -20.97 -46.08 -0.87
N GLN A 757 -22.11 -45.34 -0.89
CA GLN A 757 -23.25 -45.65 -0.03
C GLN A 757 -23.91 -47.00 -0.36
N GLU A 758 -23.95 -47.36 -1.66
CA GLU A 758 -24.47 -48.65 -2.11
C GLU A 758 -23.56 -49.81 -1.72
N GLU A 759 -22.23 -49.66 -1.85
CA GLU A 759 -21.27 -50.69 -1.45
C GLU A 759 -21.27 -50.93 0.06
N LEU A 760 -21.44 -49.89 0.87
CA LEU A 760 -21.52 -49.99 2.33
C LEU A 760 -22.88 -50.53 2.85
N LYS A 761 -23.91 -50.58 1.99
CA LYS A 761 -25.21 -51.20 2.34
C LYS A 761 -25.29 -52.69 2.03
N LYS A 762 -24.39 -53.19 1.19
CA LYS A 762 -24.26 -54.63 0.89
C LYS A 762 -23.61 -55.35 2.06
#